data_ec0ca6e96a176a0ac5a6576f62bee894
#
_entry.id   ec0ca6e96a176a0ac5a6576f62bee894
#
_cell.length_a   1.000
_cell.length_b   1.000
_cell.length_c   1.000
_cell.angle_alpha   90.00
_cell.angle_beta   90.00
_cell.angle_gamma   90.00
#
_symmetry.space_group_name_H-M   'P 1'
#
loop_
_entity.id
_entity.type
_entity.pdbx_description
1 polymer ?
#
loop_
_entity_poly.entity_id
_entity_poly.type
_entity_poly.pdbx_seq_one_letter_code
_entity_poly.pdbx_strand_id
1 'polypeptide(L)'
;MTKKSKIIIVGAGITGASTAYHLAKLGWKDITVLDQGPLFETGGSTTHAPGGVFQTNASRMMCKFAQYTVKLLSSLEYDGKPCYHPVGGIEVSKTKERHKDLYRKMGLAHSYGLTEAKIISPEEVQKMSPYIDPSKIHGGYYVPNDGLAAPVRAVQAMAKYVTDKKAGAFIGDTAVTGFKIVNNQIKGVETEKGIYESDIVLVATGIWAPKIGRLAGISLPLVPCEHQMVWTEPFEELKEFKADIKEALVKHALVRHQDYSLYFRQWNDTYVIGNYRHEPRILESEELVKPEDAEEMPSLVDFRPEDFVGAHKETNWLFPPLAKKKITKKINGIFSFTNDGNPLMGETSIKGLWSANAVWITHAGGVGKAMAEWIVNGEPELDVREGDINRFHKHHHVRKYLRARGKQNYKEVYDIIHPLQQIEQPRPLRRSPFYSRLGDQKAKFFEVMGWERPQWYEANKDLLQGKNFPNRTGWSAKYWSPIQAVEHMTTRQTGALFDITGFVKIEVSGKGALSLLQKVCTNNIDVKVGKVVYTVISNIYGGIKSDLTVSRLEEDKFWILAGAGNGMIDLSWFKENAPKDGSVNIIDWTSAYAGVGLWGPNSRKVLESLCDDDDVSNEGFPFFSIKNLSISHLPCIAVRISYIGELGWEIYTPTEYGLTLWDEIKEKSQEFNMICSGAGAFESLRLEKGYRSLGTDIHTNSNPYEAGLGFTVKLKKEHDFIGKEALAKLKQEPLKQKLCCMVMEDSEGMALGKEPIYDEKSKPVGYVTSTNYGYFVDKHILYGYLPSSHSKEGTKLEIDYFGKRYPVKVTNEPLLDPEMKRLKI
;
A
#
# COMPACT_ATOMS: atom_id res chain seq x y z
N MET A 1 -14.76 -13.15 38.24
CA MET A 1 -13.40 -13.71 38.45
C MET A 1 -12.46 -13.09 37.45
N THR A 2 -11.27 -12.64 37.86
CA THR A 2 -10.25 -12.11 36.95
C THR A 2 -9.45 -13.27 36.38
N LYS A 3 -9.35 -13.34 35.03
CA LYS A 3 -8.52 -14.31 34.31
C LYS A 3 -7.36 -13.60 33.67
N LYS A 4 -6.12 -14.05 33.86
CA LYS A 4 -4.91 -13.46 33.29
C LYS A 4 -4.46 -14.25 32.08
N SER A 5 -4.09 -13.54 31.01
CA SER A 5 -3.59 -14.10 29.74
C SER A 5 -2.37 -13.33 29.26
N LYS A 6 -1.50 -13.98 28.49
CA LYS A 6 -0.37 -13.31 27.83
C LYS A 6 -0.86 -12.39 26.71
N ILE A 7 -1.88 -12.84 26.00
CA ILE A 7 -2.59 -12.05 24.98
C ILE A 7 -4.07 -12.42 24.96
N ILE A 8 -4.90 -11.41 24.73
CA ILE A 8 -6.34 -11.59 24.46
C ILE A 8 -6.58 -11.22 22.99
N ILE A 9 -7.24 -12.10 22.26
CA ILE A 9 -7.68 -11.85 20.89
C ILE A 9 -9.21 -11.74 20.92
N VAL A 10 -9.73 -10.60 20.50
CA VAL A 10 -11.16 -10.33 20.41
C VAL A 10 -11.63 -10.61 18.99
N GLY A 11 -12.40 -11.69 18.83
CA GLY A 11 -12.90 -12.22 17.56
C GLY A 11 -12.25 -13.56 17.19
N ALA A 12 -13.06 -14.63 17.14
CA ALA A 12 -12.66 -15.99 16.76
C ALA A 12 -12.91 -16.29 15.27
N GLY A 13 -13.06 -15.25 14.44
CA GLY A 13 -13.08 -15.39 12.99
C GLY A 13 -11.71 -15.81 12.43
N ILE A 14 -11.61 -15.96 11.12
CA ILE A 14 -10.40 -16.50 10.47
C ILE A 14 -9.12 -15.69 10.78
N THR A 15 -9.23 -14.37 10.97
CA THR A 15 -8.07 -13.51 11.29
C THR A 15 -7.57 -13.74 12.71
N GLY A 16 -8.49 -13.77 13.70
CA GLY A 16 -8.12 -14.04 15.08
C GLY A 16 -7.59 -15.45 15.27
N ALA A 17 -8.23 -16.45 14.67
CA ALA A 17 -7.79 -17.85 14.71
C ALA A 17 -6.41 -18.03 14.04
N SER A 18 -6.17 -17.37 12.89
CA SER A 18 -4.88 -17.40 12.21
C SER A 18 -3.78 -16.76 13.06
N THR A 19 -4.06 -15.62 13.70
CA THR A 19 -3.07 -14.97 14.58
C THR A 19 -2.76 -15.85 15.79
N ALA A 20 -3.77 -16.43 16.45
CA ALA A 20 -3.59 -17.37 17.57
C ALA A 20 -2.76 -18.60 17.17
N TYR A 21 -3.03 -19.16 15.99
CA TYR A 21 -2.28 -20.28 15.43
C TYR A 21 -0.80 -19.94 15.25
N HIS A 22 -0.47 -18.76 14.68
CA HIS A 22 0.91 -18.36 14.45
C HIS A 22 1.64 -18.00 15.75
N LEU A 23 0.96 -17.38 16.72
CA LEU A 23 1.51 -17.14 18.04
C LEU A 23 1.87 -18.48 18.73
N ALA A 24 0.97 -19.48 18.66
CA ALA A 24 1.24 -20.82 19.17
C ALA A 24 2.42 -21.50 18.46
N LYS A 25 2.56 -21.30 17.13
CA LYS A 25 3.72 -21.79 16.36
C LYS A 25 5.03 -21.12 16.76
N LEU A 26 4.97 -19.85 17.18
CA LEU A 26 6.12 -19.12 17.73
C LEU A 26 6.38 -19.43 19.22
N GLY A 27 5.68 -20.44 19.79
CA GLY A 27 5.90 -20.92 21.14
C GLY A 27 5.16 -20.15 22.24
N TRP A 28 4.26 -19.21 21.86
CA TRP A 28 3.47 -18.51 22.86
C TRP A 28 2.42 -19.42 23.49
N LYS A 29 2.14 -19.15 24.78
CA LYS A 29 1.14 -19.81 25.61
C LYS A 29 0.26 -18.76 26.28
N ASP A 30 -0.79 -19.22 26.94
CA ASP A 30 -1.76 -18.35 27.62
C ASP A 30 -2.47 -17.38 26.66
N ILE A 31 -2.79 -17.90 25.46
CA ILE A 31 -3.55 -17.19 24.44
C ILE A 31 -5.04 -17.37 24.75
N THR A 32 -5.78 -16.29 24.92
CA THR A 32 -7.23 -16.32 25.07
C THR A 32 -7.89 -15.67 23.87
N VAL A 33 -8.73 -16.41 23.15
CA VAL A 33 -9.55 -15.90 22.05
C VAL A 33 -11.00 -15.83 22.52
N LEU A 34 -11.61 -14.63 22.43
CA LEU A 34 -12.98 -14.35 22.85
C LEU A 34 -13.84 -14.06 21.62
N ASP A 35 -15.06 -14.59 21.58
CA ASP A 35 -16.05 -14.24 20.57
C ASP A 35 -17.41 -13.97 21.22
N GLN A 36 -18.17 -13.04 20.63
CA GLN A 36 -19.52 -12.70 21.10
C GLN A 36 -20.56 -13.75 20.76
N GLY A 37 -20.34 -14.54 19.68
CA GLY A 37 -21.22 -15.62 19.26
C GLY A 37 -20.68 -17.01 19.65
N PRO A 38 -21.42 -18.06 19.29
CA PRO A 38 -20.99 -19.43 19.51
C PRO A 38 -19.72 -19.75 18.72
N LEU A 39 -18.84 -20.58 19.26
CA LEU A 39 -17.57 -20.90 18.62
C LEU A 39 -17.79 -21.58 17.26
N PHE A 40 -17.01 -21.13 16.26
CA PHE A 40 -16.97 -21.61 14.88
C PHE A 40 -18.19 -21.22 14.03
N GLU A 41 -19.32 -20.95 14.65
CA GLU A 41 -20.52 -20.39 14.04
C GLU A 41 -20.77 -18.97 14.53
N THR A 42 -19.69 -18.18 14.62
CA THR A 42 -19.66 -16.85 15.23
C THR A 42 -20.61 -15.82 14.59
N GLY A 43 -21.16 -16.14 13.41
CA GLY A 43 -22.08 -15.27 12.70
C GLY A 43 -21.40 -14.05 12.02
N GLY A 44 -20.07 -13.98 12.01
CA GLY A 44 -19.31 -12.97 11.31
C GLY A 44 -19.08 -13.30 9.83
N SER A 45 -18.39 -12.40 9.10
CA SER A 45 -18.14 -12.55 7.65
C SER A 45 -17.44 -13.87 7.28
N THR A 46 -16.66 -14.46 8.17
CA THR A 46 -16.03 -15.78 7.98
C THR A 46 -17.04 -16.89 7.73
N THR A 47 -18.19 -16.83 8.42
CA THR A 47 -19.22 -17.89 8.40
C THR A 47 -19.96 -17.96 7.07
N HIS A 48 -20.20 -16.81 6.41
CA HIS A 48 -20.92 -16.76 5.13
C HIS A 48 -19.99 -16.48 3.92
N ALA A 49 -18.68 -16.31 4.15
CA ALA A 49 -17.76 -15.97 3.05
C ALA A 49 -17.82 -17.00 1.91
N PRO A 50 -17.77 -16.54 0.64
CA PRO A 50 -17.78 -17.44 -0.52
C PRO A 50 -16.57 -18.36 -0.60
N GLY A 51 -15.49 -18.04 0.09
CA GLY A 51 -14.28 -18.86 0.17
C GLY A 51 -13.38 -18.82 -1.05
N GLY A 52 -13.71 -18.07 -2.11
CA GLY A 52 -12.87 -17.94 -3.29
C GLY A 52 -11.56 -17.23 -2.97
N VAL A 53 -10.44 -17.87 -3.29
CA VAL A 53 -9.09 -17.31 -3.09
C VAL A 53 -8.43 -17.09 -4.44
N PHE A 54 -8.10 -15.84 -4.73
CA PHE A 54 -7.37 -15.40 -5.92
C PHE A 54 -6.13 -14.65 -5.48
N GLN A 55 -4.95 -15.17 -5.81
CA GLN A 55 -3.68 -14.72 -5.25
C GLN A 55 -3.15 -13.45 -5.90
N THR A 56 -3.57 -13.14 -7.13
CA THR A 56 -3.07 -11.97 -7.85
C THR A 56 -3.69 -10.69 -7.32
N ASN A 57 -2.84 -9.74 -6.93
CA ASN A 57 -3.23 -8.42 -6.44
C ASN A 57 -2.24 -7.36 -6.92
N ALA A 58 -2.70 -6.11 -7.11
CA ALA A 58 -1.86 -4.97 -7.47
C ALA A 58 -0.85 -4.59 -6.37
N SER A 59 -1.18 -4.85 -5.10
CA SER A 59 -0.29 -4.73 -3.95
C SER A 59 0.56 -6.00 -3.81
N ARG A 60 1.88 -5.81 -3.72
CA ARG A 60 2.81 -6.93 -3.47
C ARG A 60 2.56 -7.56 -2.10
N MET A 61 2.29 -6.75 -1.08
CA MET A 61 1.93 -7.21 0.27
C MET A 61 0.72 -8.15 0.22
N MET A 62 -0.37 -7.71 -0.40
CA MET A 62 -1.61 -8.49 -0.50
C MET A 62 -1.40 -9.78 -1.30
N CYS A 63 -0.63 -9.72 -2.40
CA CYS A 63 -0.28 -10.91 -3.17
C CYS A 63 0.53 -11.92 -2.32
N LYS A 64 1.49 -11.46 -1.52
CA LYS A 64 2.28 -12.32 -0.63
C LYS A 64 1.44 -12.89 0.52
N PHE A 65 0.51 -12.13 1.07
CA PHE A 65 -0.44 -12.64 2.05
C PHE A 65 -1.32 -13.75 1.46
N ALA A 66 -1.81 -13.57 0.23
CA ALA A 66 -2.63 -14.57 -0.45
C ALA A 66 -1.85 -15.85 -0.74
N GLN A 67 -0.61 -15.75 -1.26
CA GLN A 67 0.28 -16.90 -1.47
C GLN A 67 0.51 -17.68 -0.17
N TYR A 68 0.79 -16.98 0.93
CA TYR A 68 0.96 -17.62 2.22
C TYR A 68 -0.34 -18.26 2.73
N THR A 69 -1.48 -17.61 2.54
CA THR A 69 -2.79 -18.14 2.91
C THR A 69 -3.08 -19.45 2.19
N VAL A 70 -2.86 -19.51 0.86
CA VAL A 70 -2.99 -20.73 0.08
C VAL A 70 -2.09 -21.84 0.64
N LYS A 71 -0.81 -21.54 0.86
CA LYS A 71 0.14 -22.50 1.46
C LYS A 71 -0.32 -23.01 2.83
N LEU A 72 -0.80 -22.11 3.70
CA LEU A 72 -1.31 -22.47 5.03
C LEU A 72 -2.53 -23.36 4.92
N LEU A 73 -3.57 -22.92 4.22
CA LEU A 73 -4.85 -23.62 4.15
C LEU A 73 -4.73 -24.99 3.46
N SER A 74 -3.84 -25.11 2.46
CA SER A 74 -3.53 -26.39 1.80
C SER A 74 -2.83 -27.38 2.73
N SER A 75 -2.21 -26.92 3.82
CA SER A 75 -1.57 -27.77 4.81
C SER A 75 -2.48 -28.14 5.99
N LEU A 76 -3.70 -27.62 6.04
CA LEU A 76 -4.64 -27.81 7.12
C LEU A 76 -5.76 -28.74 6.71
N GLU A 77 -6.15 -29.59 7.66
CA GLU A 77 -7.35 -30.42 7.60
C GLU A 77 -8.06 -30.38 8.95
N TYR A 78 -9.34 -30.64 8.94
CA TYR A 78 -10.13 -30.82 10.13
C TYR A 78 -11.17 -31.93 9.92
N ASP A 79 -11.22 -32.88 10.84
CA ASP A 79 -12.08 -34.08 10.79
C ASP A 79 -11.91 -34.86 9.46
N GLY A 80 -10.66 -35.05 9.03
CA GLY A 80 -10.31 -35.74 7.80
C GLY A 80 -10.71 -35.02 6.50
N LYS A 81 -11.08 -33.74 6.54
CA LYS A 81 -11.49 -32.93 5.38
C LYS A 81 -10.51 -31.79 5.15
N PRO A 82 -10.09 -31.50 3.89
CA PRO A 82 -9.17 -30.44 3.59
C PRO A 82 -9.79 -29.06 3.84
N CYS A 83 -8.98 -28.09 4.26
CA CYS A 83 -9.40 -26.69 4.42
C CYS A 83 -9.31 -25.87 3.13
N TYR A 84 -8.72 -26.43 2.07
CA TYR A 84 -8.51 -25.78 0.79
C TYR A 84 -8.62 -26.75 -0.38
N HIS A 85 -9.23 -26.29 -1.48
CA HIS A 85 -9.38 -27.03 -2.72
C HIS A 85 -8.70 -26.24 -3.85
N PRO A 86 -7.50 -26.64 -4.31
CA PRO A 86 -6.75 -25.98 -5.37
C PRO A 86 -7.27 -26.36 -6.76
N VAL A 87 -8.46 -25.89 -7.10
CA VAL A 87 -9.13 -26.19 -8.39
C VAL A 87 -8.80 -25.20 -9.50
N GLY A 88 -7.98 -24.19 -9.20
CA GLY A 88 -7.65 -23.11 -10.10
C GLY A 88 -8.65 -21.95 -10.04
N GLY A 89 -8.16 -20.75 -10.36
CA GLY A 89 -8.95 -19.53 -10.53
C GLY A 89 -8.80 -18.97 -11.93
N ILE A 90 -9.91 -18.59 -12.54
CA ILE A 90 -9.96 -18.06 -13.89
C ILE A 90 -10.62 -16.67 -13.84
N GLU A 91 -9.98 -15.65 -14.41
CA GLU A 91 -10.59 -14.37 -14.70
C GLU A 91 -10.86 -14.29 -16.20
N VAL A 92 -12.13 -14.25 -16.62
CA VAL A 92 -12.53 -14.21 -18.02
C VAL A 92 -12.65 -12.79 -18.55
N SER A 93 -12.45 -12.62 -19.85
CA SER A 93 -12.58 -11.35 -20.56
C SER A 93 -13.70 -11.39 -21.59
N LYS A 94 -14.69 -10.50 -21.42
CA LYS A 94 -15.77 -10.25 -22.38
C LYS A 94 -15.37 -9.21 -23.42
N THR A 95 -14.53 -8.23 -23.02
CA THR A 95 -14.07 -7.15 -23.87
C THR A 95 -12.60 -7.31 -24.26
N LYS A 96 -12.22 -6.73 -25.42
CA LYS A 96 -10.82 -6.70 -25.86
C LYS A 96 -9.92 -5.93 -24.89
N GLU A 97 -10.46 -4.88 -24.26
CA GLU A 97 -9.74 -4.10 -23.26
C GLU A 97 -9.42 -4.95 -22.02
N ARG A 98 -10.43 -5.67 -21.52
CA ARG A 98 -10.22 -6.62 -20.41
C ARG A 98 -9.23 -7.70 -20.78
N HIS A 99 -9.32 -8.23 -22.00
CA HIS A 99 -8.37 -9.26 -22.45
C HIS A 99 -6.93 -8.78 -22.44
N LYS A 100 -6.67 -7.54 -22.88
CA LYS A 100 -5.34 -6.91 -22.75
C LYS A 100 -4.94 -6.75 -21.27
N ASP A 101 -5.87 -6.33 -20.40
CA ASP A 101 -5.59 -6.20 -18.96
C ASP A 101 -5.21 -7.53 -18.30
N LEU A 102 -5.74 -8.66 -18.79
CA LEU A 102 -5.34 -9.99 -18.30
C LEU A 102 -3.85 -10.30 -18.55
N TYR A 103 -3.28 -9.85 -19.67
CA TYR A 103 -1.82 -9.96 -19.90
C TYR A 103 -1.02 -9.13 -18.90
N ARG A 104 -1.47 -7.91 -18.60
CA ARG A 104 -0.85 -7.07 -17.58
C ARG A 104 -0.91 -7.74 -16.20
N LYS A 105 -2.05 -8.36 -15.85
CA LYS A 105 -2.20 -9.13 -14.61
C LYS A 105 -1.27 -10.34 -14.55
N MET A 106 -1.11 -11.05 -15.68
CA MET A 106 -0.15 -12.15 -15.77
C MET A 106 1.29 -11.66 -15.50
N GLY A 107 1.70 -10.56 -16.16
CA GLY A 107 3.00 -9.95 -15.88
C GLY A 107 3.17 -9.61 -14.40
N LEU A 108 2.18 -8.95 -13.79
CA LEU A 108 2.19 -8.63 -12.36
C LEU A 108 2.30 -9.88 -11.46
N ALA A 109 1.59 -10.95 -11.81
CA ALA A 109 1.66 -12.23 -11.09
C ALA A 109 3.09 -12.80 -11.14
N HIS A 110 3.73 -12.79 -12.31
CA HIS A 110 5.12 -13.23 -12.48
C HIS A 110 6.09 -12.38 -11.65
N SER A 111 5.89 -11.07 -11.60
CA SER A 111 6.68 -10.14 -10.78
C SER A 111 6.65 -10.49 -9.30
N TYR A 112 5.53 -11.01 -8.82
CA TYR A 112 5.33 -11.32 -7.41
C TYR A 112 5.46 -12.81 -7.09
N GLY A 113 5.92 -13.63 -8.07
CA GLY A 113 6.30 -15.01 -7.87
C GLY A 113 5.21 -16.04 -8.17
N LEU A 114 4.11 -15.66 -8.81
CA LEU A 114 3.09 -16.57 -9.35
C LEU A 114 3.44 -16.93 -10.81
N THR A 115 4.58 -17.57 -11.01
CA THR A 115 5.17 -17.82 -12.34
C THR A 115 4.41 -18.84 -13.18
N GLU A 116 3.50 -19.60 -12.58
CA GLU A 116 2.63 -20.56 -13.27
C GLU A 116 1.34 -19.91 -13.82
N ALA A 117 1.10 -18.65 -13.53
CA ALA A 117 -0.02 -17.89 -14.05
C ALA A 117 0.10 -17.75 -15.57
N LYS A 118 -1.01 -17.95 -16.30
CA LYS A 118 -1.01 -17.92 -17.77
C LYS A 118 -2.32 -17.43 -18.36
N ILE A 119 -2.26 -16.97 -19.61
CA ILE A 119 -3.44 -16.72 -20.43
C ILE A 119 -3.83 -18.03 -21.10
N ILE A 120 -5.12 -18.33 -21.11
CA ILE A 120 -5.71 -19.55 -21.67
C ILE A 120 -6.82 -19.22 -22.67
N SER A 121 -7.04 -20.14 -23.62
CA SER A 121 -8.07 -19.98 -24.64
C SER A 121 -9.48 -20.16 -24.07
N PRO A 122 -10.53 -19.70 -24.80
CA PRO A 122 -11.92 -19.94 -24.42
C PRO A 122 -12.24 -21.45 -24.22
N GLU A 123 -11.68 -22.32 -25.06
CA GLU A 123 -11.88 -23.77 -24.99
C GLU A 123 -11.20 -24.37 -23.74
N GLU A 124 -10.02 -23.87 -23.38
CA GLU A 124 -9.35 -24.26 -22.13
C GLU A 124 -10.13 -23.80 -20.91
N VAL A 125 -10.72 -22.60 -20.93
CA VAL A 125 -11.63 -22.12 -19.88
C VAL A 125 -12.80 -23.08 -19.72
N GLN A 126 -13.46 -23.45 -20.83
CA GLN A 126 -14.61 -24.37 -20.81
C GLN A 126 -14.25 -25.76 -20.26
N LYS A 127 -13.06 -26.29 -20.56
CA LYS A 127 -12.61 -27.58 -20.01
C LYS A 127 -12.54 -27.57 -18.49
N MET A 128 -12.17 -26.43 -17.88
CA MET A 128 -12.03 -26.27 -16.43
C MET A 128 -13.30 -25.78 -15.74
N SER A 129 -14.18 -25.10 -16.48
CA SER A 129 -15.48 -24.61 -16.03
C SER A 129 -16.55 -24.94 -17.09
N PRO A 130 -17.10 -26.17 -17.09
CA PRO A 130 -17.82 -26.74 -18.24
C PRO A 130 -19.12 -26.02 -18.63
N TYR A 131 -19.69 -25.24 -17.73
CA TYR A 131 -20.98 -24.57 -17.98
C TYR A 131 -20.84 -23.20 -18.63
N ILE A 132 -19.60 -22.73 -18.86
CA ILE A 132 -19.33 -21.45 -19.54
C ILE A 132 -19.53 -21.61 -21.07
N ASP A 133 -20.09 -20.61 -21.73
CA ASP A 133 -20.14 -20.52 -23.18
C ASP A 133 -18.83 -19.90 -23.73
N PRO A 134 -17.92 -20.67 -24.33
CA PRO A 134 -16.62 -20.17 -24.78
C PRO A 134 -16.73 -19.12 -25.89
N SER A 135 -17.85 -19.11 -26.64
CA SER A 135 -18.09 -18.12 -27.70
C SER A 135 -18.29 -16.69 -27.20
N LYS A 136 -18.50 -16.51 -25.90
CA LYS A 136 -18.80 -15.24 -25.25
C LYS A 136 -17.56 -14.51 -24.67
N ILE A 137 -16.40 -15.15 -24.70
CA ILE A 137 -15.18 -14.62 -24.08
C ILE A 137 -14.02 -14.61 -25.07
N HIS A 138 -13.06 -13.72 -24.84
CA HIS A 138 -11.80 -13.67 -25.59
C HIS A 138 -10.72 -14.61 -25.03
N GLY A 139 -10.91 -15.15 -23.84
CA GLY A 139 -10.00 -16.02 -23.12
C GLY A 139 -10.07 -15.78 -21.61
N GLY A 140 -9.13 -16.39 -20.90
CA GLY A 140 -9.04 -16.29 -19.44
C GLY A 140 -7.61 -16.11 -18.97
N TYR A 141 -7.46 -15.50 -17.81
CA TYR A 141 -6.24 -15.48 -17.00
C TYR A 141 -6.40 -16.55 -15.93
N TYR A 142 -5.48 -17.50 -15.89
CA TYR A 142 -5.55 -18.68 -15.04
C TYR A 142 -4.38 -18.77 -14.07
N VAL A 143 -4.70 -19.03 -12.80
CA VAL A 143 -3.72 -19.33 -11.73
C VAL A 143 -4.03 -20.72 -11.17
N PRO A 144 -3.12 -21.72 -11.35
CA PRO A 144 -3.39 -23.12 -10.99
C PRO A 144 -3.69 -23.35 -9.52
N ASN A 145 -3.00 -22.65 -8.64
CA ASN A 145 -3.10 -22.82 -7.20
C ASN A 145 -4.14 -21.90 -6.54
N ASP A 146 -4.88 -21.11 -7.31
CA ASP A 146 -6.09 -20.47 -6.82
C ASP A 146 -7.14 -21.53 -6.53
N GLY A 147 -8.11 -21.21 -5.67
CA GLY A 147 -9.09 -22.24 -5.33
C GLY A 147 -10.09 -21.80 -4.28
N LEU A 148 -10.74 -22.78 -3.69
CA LEU A 148 -11.79 -22.59 -2.70
C LEU A 148 -11.30 -22.95 -1.30
N ALA A 149 -11.35 -21.99 -0.39
CA ALA A 149 -11.20 -22.22 1.05
C ALA A 149 -12.52 -22.70 1.66
N ALA A 150 -12.44 -23.51 2.71
CA ALA A 150 -13.51 -23.81 3.63
C ALA A 150 -13.27 -23.01 4.94
N PRO A 151 -13.74 -21.74 5.04
CA PRO A 151 -13.26 -20.81 6.06
C PRO A 151 -13.53 -21.25 7.48
N VAL A 152 -14.72 -21.76 7.79
CA VAL A 152 -15.08 -22.26 9.12
C VAL A 152 -14.22 -23.45 9.51
N ARG A 153 -14.01 -24.39 8.58
CA ARG A 153 -13.15 -25.56 8.80
C ARG A 153 -11.70 -25.14 9.05
N ALA A 154 -11.21 -24.14 8.33
CA ALA A 154 -9.88 -23.61 8.56
C ALA A 154 -9.73 -22.98 9.96
N VAL A 155 -10.76 -22.28 10.45
CA VAL A 155 -10.80 -21.76 11.82
C VAL A 155 -10.76 -22.90 12.83
N GLN A 156 -11.58 -23.95 12.63
CA GLN A 156 -11.60 -25.13 13.50
C GLN A 156 -10.25 -25.84 13.54
N ALA A 157 -9.59 -26.02 12.39
CA ALA A 157 -8.26 -26.63 12.31
C ALA A 157 -7.21 -25.82 13.07
N MET A 158 -7.21 -24.48 12.89
CA MET A 158 -6.27 -23.60 13.58
C MET A 158 -6.55 -23.56 15.09
N ALA A 159 -7.81 -23.50 15.51
CA ALA A 159 -8.19 -23.51 16.91
C ALA A 159 -7.82 -24.86 17.58
N LYS A 160 -8.08 -25.97 16.89
CA LYS A 160 -7.65 -27.30 17.35
C LYS A 160 -6.14 -27.37 17.57
N TYR A 161 -5.34 -26.83 16.64
CA TYR A 161 -3.89 -26.77 16.81
C TYR A 161 -3.48 -26.03 18.09
N VAL A 162 -4.09 -24.84 18.35
CA VAL A 162 -3.80 -24.03 19.55
C VAL A 162 -4.14 -24.80 20.82
N THR A 163 -5.30 -25.48 20.88
CA THR A 163 -5.76 -26.23 22.06
C THR A 163 -4.96 -27.50 22.26
N ASP A 164 -4.67 -28.27 21.21
CA ASP A 164 -3.86 -29.50 21.27
C ASP A 164 -2.42 -29.21 21.76
N LYS A 165 -1.87 -28.06 21.36
CA LYS A 165 -0.56 -27.59 21.85
C LYS A 165 -0.62 -27.02 23.27
N LYS A 166 -1.81 -26.97 23.89
CA LYS A 166 -2.03 -26.30 25.18
C LYS A 166 -1.48 -24.88 25.20
N ALA A 167 -1.59 -24.21 24.05
CA ALA A 167 -1.11 -22.84 23.85
C ALA A 167 -2.16 -21.79 24.24
N GLY A 168 -3.45 -22.14 24.24
CA GLY A 168 -4.52 -21.22 24.57
C GLY A 168 -5.91 -21.85 24.52
N ALA A 169 -6.92 -21.01 24.69
CA ALA A 169 -8.33 -21.38 24.67
C ALA A 169 -9.15 -20.41 23.80
N PHE A 170 -10.18 -20.99 23.16
CA PHE A 170 -11.22 -20.24 22.46
C PHE A 170 -12.49 -20.27 23.33
N ILE A 171 -13.11 -19.11 23.53
CA ILE A 171 -14.27 -18.94 24.42
C ILE A 171 -15.35 -18.16 23.65
N GLY A 172 -16.42 -18.84 23.31
CA GLY A 172 -17.60 -18.26 22.66
C GLY A 172 -18.56 -17.62 23.67
N ASP A 173 -19.61 -17.02 23.13
CA ASP A 173 -20.70 -16.38 23.89
C ASP A 173 -20.15 -15.42 24.97
N THR A 174 -19.10 -14.68 24.60
CA THR A 174 -18.36 -13.80 25.52
C THR A 174 -18.06 -12.47 24.82
N ALA A 175 -19.06 -11.60 24.78
CA ALA A 175 -18.95 -10.28 24.20
C ALA A 175 -18.02 -9.37 25.03
N VAL A 176 -17.10 -8.68 24.37
CA VAL A 176 -16.31 -7.60 24.98
C VAL A 176 -17.16 -6.34 25.01
N THR A 177 -17.35 -5.79 26.19
CA THR A 177 -18.19 -4.63 26.48
C THR A 177 -17.38 -3.39 26.86
N GLY A 178 -16.08 -3.54 27.13
CA GLY A 178 -15.18 -2.45 27.47
C GLY A 178 -13.71 -2.84 27.49
N PHE A 179 -12.86 -1.84 27.72
CA PHE A 179 -11.41 -1.99 27.81
C PHE A 179 -10.88 -1.37 29.09
N LYS A 180 -10.02 -2.08 29.81
CA LYS A 180 -9.29 -1.56 30.95
C LYS A 180 -8.02 -0.88 30.44
N ILE A 181 -8.02 0.45 30.43
CA ILE A 181 -6.89 1.26 29.94
C ILE A 181 -6.37 2.11 31.09
N VAL A 182 -5.06 2.07 31.35
CA VAL A 182 -4.39 2.85 32.39
C VAL A 182 -3.18 3.55 31.79
N ASN A 183 -3.09 4.85 31.93
CA ASN A 183 -1.98 5.66 31.38
C ASN A 183 -1.69 5.37 29.89
N ASN A 184 -2.74 5.35 29.07
CA ASN A 184 -2.69 5.03 27.63
C ASN A 184 -2.10 3.66 27.30
N GLN A 185 -2.20 2.70 28.23
CA GLN A 185 -1.79 1.32 28.05
C GLN A 185 -2.95 0.37 28.36
N ILE A 186 -3.14 -0.64 27.49
CA ILE A 186 -4.15 -1.69 27.71
C ILE A 186 -3.76 -2.56 28.93
N LYS A 187 -4.76 -2.94 29.73
CA LYS A 187 -4.62 -3.85 30.88
C LYS A 187 -5.60 -5.01 30.83
N GLY A 188 -6.47 -5.05 29.85
CA GLY A 188 -7.42 -6.12 29.65
C GLY A 188 -8.72 -5.67 29.01
N VAL A 189 -9.67 -6.60 28.96
CA VAL A 189 -11.02 -6.37 28.42
C VAL A 189 -12.06 -6.69 29.47
N GLU A 190 -13.17 -5.96 29.42
CA GLU A 190 -14.38 -6.18 30.19
C GLU A 190 -15.39 -6.99 29.38
N THR A 191 -16.05 -7.95 30.00
CA THR A 191 -17.09 -8.75 29.40
C THR A 191 -18.24 -8.97 30.40
N GLU A 192 -19.37 -9.42 29.95
CA GLU A 192 -20.50 -9.79 30.84
C GLU A 192 -20.14 -10.94 31.80
N LYS A 193 -19.15 -11.79 31.44
CA LYS A 193 -18.66 -12.90 32.25
C LYS A 193 -17.49 -12.52 33.18
N GLY A 194 -17.11 -11.23 33.26
CA GLY A 194 -16.04 -10.75 34.10
C GLY A 194 -14.90 -10.13 33.31
N ILE A 195 -13.78 -9.88 33.99
CA ILE A 195 -12.60 -9.19 33.41
C ILE A 195 -11.55 -10.20 33.00
N TYR A 196 -11.00 -10.03 31.80
CA TYR A 196 -9.81 -10.73 31.32
C TYR A 196 -8.65 -9.74 31.28
N GLU A 197 -7.58 -10.04 32.02
CA GLU A 197 -6.40 -9.15 32.12
C GLU A 197 -5.31 -9.58 31.14
N SER A 198 -4.75 -8.60 30.44
CA SER A 198 -3.58 -8.74 29.58
C SER A 198 -3.01 -7.38 29.23
N ASP A 199 -1.68 -7.30 29.10
CA ASP A 199 -1.00 -6.13 28.56
C ASP A 199 -0.97 -6.09 27.01
N ILE A 200 -1.51 -7.13 26.35
CA ILE A 200 -1.62 -7.22 24.90
C ILE A 200 -3.04 -7.68 24.53
N VAL A 201 -3.74 -6.86 23.77
CA VAL A 201 -5.07 -7.16 23.24
C VAL A 201 -5.08 -6.94 21.74
N LEU A 202 -5.49 -7.94 20.96
CA LEU A 202 -5.68 -7.84 19.52
C LEU A 202 -7.18 -7.76 19.20
N VAL A 203 -7.61 -6.72 18.53
CA VAL A 203 -8.95 -6.58 17.96
C VAL A 203 -8.97 -7.17 16.54
N ALA A 204 -9.69 -8.27 16.35
CA ALA A 204 -9.86 -9.00 15.08
C ALA A 204 -11.37 -9.23 14.80
N THR A 205 -12.17 -8.18 15.01
CA THR A 205 -13.65 -8.24 15.09
C THR A 205 -14.35 -7.94 13.75
N GLY A 206 -13.60 -7.87 12.64
CA GLY A 206 -14.16 -7.70 11.31
C GLY A 206 -15.08 -6.48 11.19
N ILE A 207 -16.34 -6.70 10.80
CA ILE A 207 -17.34 -5.64 10.59
C ILE A 207 -17.72 -4.86 11.86
N TRP A 208 -17.46 -5.42 13.04
CA TRP A 208 -17.70 -4.74 14.33
C TRP A 208 -16.52 -3.90 14.81
N ALA A 209 -15.39 -3.88 14.10
CA ALA A 209 -14.20 -3.17 14.55
C ALA A 209 -14.42 -1.67 14.85
N PRO A 210 -15.23 -0.90 14.08
CA PRO A 210 -15.51 0.49 14.43
C PRO A 210 -16.21 0.64 15.79
N LYS A 211 -17.19 -0.24 16.10
CA LYS A 211 -17.88 -0.27 17.40
C LYS A 211 -16.90 -0.60 18.53
N ILE A 212 -16.11 -1.64 18.35
CA ILE A 212 -15.11 -2.06 19.35
C ILE A 212 -14.02 -0.99 19.56
N GLY A 213 -13.55 -0.35 18.48
CA GLY A 213 -12.61 0.78 18.59
C GLY A 213 -13.15 1.93 19.45
N ARG A 214 -14.45 2.27 19.29
CA ARG A 214 -15.09 3.32 20.11
C ARG A 214 -15.15 2.97 21.58
N LEU A 215 -15.34 1.69 21.95
CA LEU A 215 -15.25 1.25 23.36
C LEU A 215 -13.87 1.51 23.98
N ALA A 216 -12.82 1.50 23.18
CA ALA A 216 -11.47 1.85 23.59
C ALA A 216 -11.13 3.35 23.40
N GLY A 217 -12.07 4.17 22.93
CA GLY A 217 -11.84 5.59 22.64
C GLY A 217 -11.00 5.88 21.39
N ILE A 218 -10.87 4.91 20.48
CA ILE A 218 -10.13 5.06 19.22
C ILE A 218 -11.03 4.82 17.99
N SER A 219 -10.59 5.32 16.84
CA SER A 219 -11.22 5.04 15.55
C SER A 219 -10.49 3.92 14.81
N LEU A 220 -11.23 2.87 14.42
CA LEU A 220 -10.78 1.86 13.48
C LEU A 220 -11.50 2.11 12.15
N PRO A 221 -10.86 2.77 11.16
CA PRO A 221 -11.53 3.36 10.00
C PRO A 221 -11.83 2.32 8.91
N LEU A 222 -12.93 1.62 9.06
CA LEU A 222 -13.52 0.74 8.05
C LEU A 222 -15.04 0.93 8.00
N VAL A 223 -15.65 0.49 6.90
CA VAL A 223 -17.10 0.48 6.71
C VAL A 223 -17.60 -0.92 6.37
N PRO A 224 -18.66 -1.41 7.04
CA PRO A 224 -19.38 -2.61 6.62
C PRO A 224 -20.17 -2.32 5.33
N CYS A 225 -20.14 -3.28 4.38
CA CYS A 225 -20.82 -3.17 3.08
C CYS A 225 -21.61 -4.45 2.79
N GLU A 226 -22.80 -4.30 2.18
CA GLU A 226 -23.62 -5.40 1.70
C GLU A 226 -22.97 -6.10 0.50
N HIS A 227 -23.14 -7.42 0.42
CA HIS A 227 -22.72 -8.23 -0.71
C HIS A 227 -23.62 -9.42 -0.93
N GLN A 228 -24.23 -9.53 -2.10
CA GLN A 228 -25.23 -10.53 -2.39
C GLN A 228 -24.67 -11.74 -3.13
N MET A 229 -25.16 -12.92 -2.74
CA MET A 229 -24.89 -14.15 -3.47
C MET A 229 -26.07 -15.13 -3.38
N VAL A 230 -26.18 -16.00 -4.39
CA VAL A 230 -27.25 -16.98 -4.52
C VAL A 230 -26.71 -18.36 -4.84
N TRP A 231 -27.45 -19.42 -4.48
CA TRP A 231 -27.19 -20.80 -4.83
C TRP A 231 -28.26 -21.32 -5.79
N THR A 232 -27.82 -22.07 -6.79
CA THR A 232 -28.73 -22.79 -7.68
C THR A 232 -29.26 -24.06 -7.03
N GLU A 233 -30.30 -24.66 -7.61
CA GLU A 233 -30.63 -26.05 -7.34
C GLU A 233 -29.50 -26.98 -7.83
N PRO A 234 -29.46 -28.24 -7.32
CA PRO A 234 -28.43 -29.21 -7.67
C PRO A 234 -28.34 -29.52 -9.16
N PHE A 235 -27.14 -29.84 -9.61
CA PHE A 235 -26.86 -30.38 -10.95
C PHE A 235 -26.72 -31.89 -10.86
N GLU A 236 -27.43 -32.63 -11.67
CA GLU A 236 -27.38 -34.10 -11.67
C GLU A 236 -25.97 -34.63 -11.98
N GLU A 237 -25.24 -33.89 -12.83
CA GLU A 237 -23.85 -34.20 -13.21
C GLU A 237 -22.84 -34.01 -12.07
N LEU A 238 -23.27 -33.33 -11.01
CA LEU A 238 -22.46 -33.04 -9.81
C LEU A 238 -22.95 -33.78 -8.58
N LYS A 239 -23.89 -34.73 -8.71
CA LYS A 239 -24.46 -35.46 -7.57
C LYS A 239 -23.45 -36.19 -6.68
N GLU A 240 -22.29 -36.52 -7.24
CA GLU A 240 -21.16 -37.09 -6.50
C GLU A 240 -20.54 -36.13 -5.47
N PHE A 241 -20.78 -34.81 -5.61
CA PHE A 241 -20.26 -33.77 -4.73
C PHE A 241 -21.27 -33.32 -3.67
N LYS A 242 -22.22 -34.14 -3.26
CA LYS A 242 -23.16 -33.80 -2.19
C LYS A 242 -22.46 -33.49 -0.87
N ALA A 243 -23.12 -32.70 -0.02
CA ALA A 243 -22.54 -32.19 1.24
C ALA A 243 -22.06 -33.27 2.22
N ASP A 244 -22.64 -34.45 2.17
CA ASP A 244 -22.33 -35.63 3.02
C ASP A 244 -21.13 -36.44 2.52
N ILE A 245 -20.62 -36.17 1.32
CA ILE A 245 -19.43 -36.83 0.78
C ILE A 245 -18.16 -36.22 1.40
N LYS A 246 -17.29 -37.05 1.95
CA LYS A 246 -16.13 -36.62 2.75
C LYS A 246 -15.00 -35.98 1.94
N GLU A 247 -14.88 -36.22 0.65
CA GLU A 247 -13.61 -36.05 -0.06
C GLU A 247 -13.47 -34.76 -0.87
N ALA A 248 -14.47 -34.27 -1.59
CA ALA A 248 -14.33 -33.09 -2.44
C ALA A 248 -15.61 -32.26 -2.49
N LEU A 249 -15.50 -30.97 -2.17
CA LEU A 249 -16.59 -30.01 -2.30
C LEU A 249 -16.62 -29.34 -3.69
N VAL A 250 -15.53 -29.37 -4.43
CA VAL A 250 -15.31 -28.59 -5.67
C VAL A 250 -14.40 -29.34 -6.61
N LYS A 251 -14.80 -29.36 -7.90
CA LYS A 251 -14.02 -29.90 -9.01
C LYS A 251 -13.74 -28.83 -10.07
N HIS A 252 -14.71 -27.95 -10.30
CA HIS A 252 -14.61 -26.92 -11.32
C HIS A 252 -13.80 -25.73 -10.84
N ALA A 253 -12.99 -25.14 -11.73
CA ALA A 253 -12.27 -23.92 -11.44
C ALA A 253 -13.22 -22.77 -11.08
N LEU A 254 -12.77 -21.90 -10.17
CA LEU A 254 -13.47 -20.66 -9.86
C LEU A 254 -13.41 -19.71 -11.05
N VAL A 255 -14.51 -19.01 -11.33
CA VAL A 255 -14.54 -18.03 -12.43
C VAL A 255 -14.91 -16.65 -11.91
N ARG A 256 -14.12 -15.63 -12.26
CA ARG A 256 -14.47 -14.22 -12.15
C ARG A 256 -14.78 -13.62 -13.50
N HIS A 257 -15.93 -13.00 -13.61
CA HIS A 257 -16.34 -12.21 -14.76
C HIS A 257 -16.27 -10.73 -14.39
N GLN A 258 -15.06 -10.17 -14.49
CA GLN A 258 -14.79 -8.83 -13.98
C GLN A 258 -15.40 -7.69 -14.79
N ASP A 259 -15.65 -7.89 -16.10
CA ASP A 259 -16.39 -6.91 -16.92
C ASP A 259 -17.81 -6.64 -16.41
N TYR A 260 -18.35 -7.54 -15.58
CA TYR A 260 -19.67 -7.38 -14.95
C TYR A 260 -19.66 -7.52 -13.43
N SER A 261 -18.47 -7.60 -12.81
CA SER A 261 -18.27 -7.71 -11.35
C SER A 261 -19.00 -8.91 -10.72
N LEU A 262 -18.95 -10.07 -11.39
CA LEU A 262 -19.51 -11.33 -10.93
C LEU A 262 -18.43 -12.35 -10.65
N TYR A 263 -18.75 -13.32 -9.78
CA TYR A 263 -17.99 -14.55 -9.65
C TYR A 263 -18.90 -15.77 -9.57
N PHE A 264 -18.36 -16.91 -10.03
CA PHE A 264 -19.05 -18.18 -10.10
C PHE A 264 -18.16 -19.25 -9.50
N ARG A 265 -18.77 -20.13 -8.69
CA ARG A 265 -18.08 -21.27 -8.13
C ARG A 265 -19.00 -22.45 -7.92
N GLN A 266 -18.51 -23.65 -8.07
CA GLN A 266 -19.17 -24.85 -7.58
C GLN A 266 -19.18 -24.85 -6.06
N TRP A 267 -20.24 -25.40 -5.47
CA TRP A 267 -20.34 -25.72 -4.05
C TRP A 267 -21.11 -27.01 -3.87
N ASN A 268 -20.43 -28.08 -3.54
CA ASN A 268 -20.99 -29.42 -3.59
C ASN A 268 -21.59 -29.70 -4.99
N ASP A 269 -22.85 -30.11 -5.06
CA ASP A 269 -23.62 -30.35 -6.29
C ASP A 269 -24.36 -29.12 -6.84
N THR A 270 -24.09 -27.92 -6.31
CA THR A 270 -24.72 -26.63 -6.67
C THR A 270 -23.68 -25.65 -7.20
N TYR A 271 -24.16 -24.51 -7.70
CA TYR A 271 -23.33 -23.35 -8.03
C TYR A 271 -23.70 -22.13 -7.23
N VAL A 272 -22.71 -21.35 -6.86
CA VAL A 272 -22.84 -20.05 -6.22
C VAL A 272 -22.52 -18.95 -7.21
N ILE A 273 -23.35 -17.93 -7.24
CA ILE A 273 -23.20 -16.72 -8.04
C ILE A 273 -23.16 -15.53 -7.10
N GLY A 274 -22.04 -14.78 -7.09
CA GLY A 274 -21.88 -13.57 -6.30
C GLY A 274 -21.86 -12.32 -7.18
N ASN A 275 -22.39 -11.23 -6.64
CA ASN A 275 -22.63 -10.00 -7.37
C ASN A 275 -22.11 -8.78 -6.61
N TYR A 276 -21.17 -8.03 -7.25
CA TYR A 276 -20.71 -6.72 -6.81
C TYR A 276 -21.33 -5.56 -7.60
N ARG A 277 -22.07 -5.83 -8.68
CA ARG A 277 -22.63 -4.81 -9.56
C ARG A 277 -23.97 -4.31 -9.08
N HIS A 278 -23.98 -3.66 -7.94
CA HIS A 278 -25.10 -2.93 -7.40
C HIS A 278 -24.60 -1.64 -6.73
N GLU A 279 -25.48 -0.71 -6.40
CA GLU A 279 -25.10 0.48 -5.65
C GLU A 279 -24.54 0.06 -4.27
N PRO A 280 -23.35 0.48 -3.91
CA PRO A 280 -22.73 0.12 -2.63
C PRO A 280 -23.58 0.63 -1.44
N ARG A 281 -24.02 -0.29 -0.60
CA ARG A 281 -24.76 0.02 0.62
C ARG A 281 -23.85 -0.19 1.82
N ILE A 282 -23.63 0.91 2.52
CA ILE A 282 -22.78 0.96 3.71
C ILE A 282 -23.68 0.96 4.94
N LEU A 283 -23.38 0.07 5.86
CA LEU A 283 -23.99 -0.04 7.17
C LEU A 283 -23.11 0.57 8.24
N GLU A 284 -23.67 0.85 9.39
CA GLU A 284 -22.93 1.22 10.58
C GLU A 284 -22.79 0.01 11.50
N SER A 285 -21.63 -0.11 12.15
CA SER A 285 -21.39 -1.26 13.05
C SER A 285 -22.37 -1.34 14.23
N GLU A 286 -22.99 -0.21 14.59
CA GLU A 286 -24.02 -0.11 15.63
C GLU A 286 -25.38 -0.62 15.18
N GLU A 287 -25.66 -0.60 13.87
CA GLU A 287 -26.92 -1.05 13.27
C GLU A 287 -26.93 -2.57 13.07
N LEU A 288 -25.78 -3.22 13.24
CA LEU A 288 -25.69 -4.68 13.15
C LEU A 288 -26.38 -5.32 14.35
N VAL A 289 -27.26 -6.26 14.08
CA VAL A 289 -27.97 -7.01 15.11
C VAL A 289 -26.99 -7.80 16.00
N LYS A 290 -27.39 -8.08 17.22
CA LYS A 290 -26.62 -8.94 18.12
C LYS A 290 -26.82 -10.41 17.75
N PRO A 291 -25.90 -11.31 18.12
CA PRO A 291 -26.05 -12.75 17.84
C PRO A 291 -27.35 -13.34 18.33
N GLU A 292 -27.82 -12.94 19.52
CA GLU A 292 -29.05 -13.41 20.13
C GLU A 292 -30.34 -12.91 19.44
N ASP A 293 -30.28 -11.81 18.71
CA ASP A 293 -31.41 -11.17 18.02
C ASP A 293 -31.44 -11.51 16.52
N ALA A 294 -30.45 -12.22 16.00
CA ALA A 294 -30.33 -12.53 14.58
C ALA A 294 -31.18 -13.76 14.20
N GLU A 295 -31.96 -13.68 13.13
CA GLU A 295 -32.74 -14.83 12.62
C GLU A 295 -31.86 -15.98 12.14
N GLU A 296 -30.80 -15.69 11.35
CA GLU A 296 -29.80 -16.67 10.88
C GLU A 296 -28.45 -16.35 11.49
N MET A 297 -27.90 -15.16 11.19
CA MET A 297 -26.63 -14.67 11.73
C MET A 297 -26.53 -13.13 11.64
N PRO A 298 -25.82 -12.48 12.57
CA PRO A 298 -25.80 -11.02 12.65
C PRO A 298 -25.10 -10.32 11.48
N SER A 299 -24.36 -11.04 10.65
CA SER A 299 -23.70 -10.51 9.45
C SER A 299 -24.49 -10.71 8.16
N LEU A 300 -25.76 -11.05 8.25
CA LEU A 300 -26.70 -11.08 7.12
C LEU A 300 -27.77 -9.99 7.27
N VAL A 301 -28.18 -9.46 6.12
CA VAL A 301 -29.31 -8.53 5.99
C VAL A 301 -30.24 -9.02 4.87
N ASP A 302 -31.39 -8.39 4.71
CA ASP A 302 -32.40 -8.75 3.71
C ASP A 302 -31.82 -8.78 2.30
N PHE A 303 -32.08 -9.86 1.58
CA PHE A 303 -31.73 -10.00 0.18
C PHE A 303 -32.58 -9.07 -0.68
N ARG A 304 -31.95 -8.41 -1.66
CA ARG A 304 -32.57 -7.43 -2.57
C ARG A 304 -32.65 -8.00 -3.99
N PRO A 305 -33.79 -8.55 -4.39
CA PRO A 305 -33.92 -9.19 -5.71
C PRO A 305 -33.64 -8.23 -6.88
N GLU A 306 -34.01 -6.96 -6.71
CA GLU A 306 -33.82 -5.92 -7.75
C GLU A 306 -32.32 -5.71 -8.10
N ASP A 307 -31.43 -5.83 -7.15
CA ASP A 307 -29.99 -5.70 -7.37
C ASP A 307 -29.40 -6.92 -8.11
N PHE A 308 -30.09 -8.04 -8.10
CA PHE A 308 -29.63 -9.29 -8.71
C PHE A 308 -30.16 -9.51 -10.14
N VAL A 309 -31.11 -8.72 -10.63
CA VAL A 309 -31.69 -8.86 -11.98
C VAL A 309 -30.62 -8.79 -13.07
N GLY A 310 -29.71 -7.81 -13.00
CA GLY A 310 -28.63 -7.66 -13.96
C GLY A 310 -27.63 -8.82 -13.90
N ALA A 311 -27.31 -9.29 -12.71
CA ALA A 311 -26.44 -10.43 -12.48
C ALA A 311 -27.02 -11.72 -13.07
N HIS A 312 -28.32 -11.94 -12.91
CA HIS A 312 -29.02 -13.09 -13.48
C HIS A 312 -28.99 -13.07 -15.03
N LYS A 313 -29.27 -11.90 -15.64
CA LYS A 313 -29.18 -11.72 -17.09
C LYS A 313 -27.78 -12.02 -17.62
N GLU A 314 -26.74 -11.53 -16.97
CA GLU A 314 -25.35 -11.77 -17.41
C GLU A 314 -24.93 -13.22 -17.14
N THR A 315 -25.42 -13.85 -16.06
CA THR A 315 -25.25 -15.28 -15.82
C THR A 315 -25.84 -16.10 -16.96
N ASN A 316 -27.05 -15.77 -17.39
CA ASN A 316 -27.72 -16.42 -18.52
C ASN A 316 -26.90 -16.32 -19.82
N TRP A 317 -26.24 -15.19 -20.02
CA TRP A 317 -25.43 -14.93 -21.20
C TRP A 317 -24.11 -15.74 -21.18
N LEU A 318 -23.44 -15.83 -20.03
CA LEU A 318 -22.13 -16.46 -19.89
C LEU A 318 -22.19 -17.94 -19.51
N PHE A 319 -23.16 -18.32 -18.66
CA PHE A 319 -23.36 -19.66 -18.11
C PHE A 319 -24.80 -20.16 -18.37
N PRO A 320 -25.18 -20.45 -19.62
CA PRO A 320 -26.56 -20.84 -19.95
C PRO A 320 -27.16 -21.99 -19.12
N PRO A 321 -26.38 -23.03 -18.73
CA PRO A 321 -26.92 -24.10 -17.86
C PRO A 321 -27.33 -23.60 -16.46
N LEU A 322 -26.57 -22.64 -15.85
CA LEU A 322 -26.91 -22.07 -14.55
C LEU A 322 -28.23 -21.30 -14.59
N ALA A 323 -28.48 -20.62 -15.70
CA ALA A 323 -29.68 -19.83 -15.94
C ALA A 323 -30.97 -20.64 -15.92
N LYS A 324 -30.90 -21.91 -16.30
CA LYS A 324 -32.06 -22.81 -16.31
C LYS A 324 -32.38 -23.38 -14.93
N LYS A 325 -31.50 -23.15 -13.95
CA LYS A 325 -31.64 -23.65 -12.58
C LYS A 325 -32.37 -22.64 -11.68
N LYS A 326 -33.25 -23.15 -10.84
CA LYS A 326 -33.90 -22.31 -9.80
C LYS A 326 -32.90 -21.90 -8.75
N ILE A 327 -33.14 -20.74 -8.15
CA ILE A 327 -32.39 -20.29 -6.97
C ILE A 327 -33.03 -20.91 -5.73
N THR A 328 -32.21 -21.66 -4.98
CA THR A 328 -32.67 -22.39 -3.78
C THR A 328 -32.30 -21.68 -2.48
N LYS A 329 -31.19 -20.95 -2.49
CA LYS A 329 -30.72 -20.14 -1.36
C LYS A 329 -30.21 -18.79 -1.85
N LYS A 330 -30.44 -17.75 -1.06
CA LYS A 330 -29.99 -16.38 -1.31
C LYS A 330 -29.56 -15.75 0.01
N ILE A 331 -28.49 -15.00 0.00
CA ILE A 331 -28.05 -14.20 1.15
C ILE A 331 -27.54 -12.83 0.70
N ASN A 332 -27.61 -11.88 1.62
CA ASN A 332 -26.97 -10.58 1.53
C ASN A 332 -26.04 -10.45 2.73
N GLY A 333 -24.79 -10.82 2.54
CA GLY A 333 -23.77 -10.84 3.57
C GLY A 333 -23.07 -9.50 3.74
N ILE A 334 -22.48 -9.28 4.91
CA ILE A 334 -21.76 -8.05 5.23
C ILE A 334 -20.27 -8.33 5.31
N PHE A 335 -19.47 -7.52 4.64
CA PHE A 335 -18.02 -7.51 4.76
C PHE A 335 -17.51 -6.07 4.83
N SER A 336 -16.19 -5.81 4.90
CA SER A 336 -15.68 -4.48 5.22
C SER A 336 -14.66 -3.95 4.23
N PHE A 337 -14.66 -2.60 4.07
CA PHE A 337 -13.66 -1.84 3.34
C PHE A 337 -13.03 -0.75 4.20
N THR A 338 -11.76 -0.51 3.99
CA THR A 338 -11.02 0.67 4.47
C THR A 338 -11.03 1.77 3.41
N ASN A 339 -10.40 2.90 3.71
CA ASN A 339 -10.26 4.03 2.77
C ASN A 339 -9.52 3.66 1.47
N ASP A 340 -8.61 2.70 1.54
CA ASP A 340 -7.69 2.30 0.46
C ASP A 340 -7.82 0.81 0.09
N GLY A 341 -8.74 0.08 0.71
CA GLY A 341 -8.96 -1.34 0.47
C GLY A 341 -7.94 -2.28 1.12
N ASN A 342 -6.93 -1.77 1.82
CA ASN A 342 -5.95 -2.57 2.52
C ASN A 342 -6.35 -2.85 3.97
N PRO A 343 -5.79 -3.90 4.63
CA PRO A 343 -6.10 -4.22 6.02
C PRO A 343 -5.73 -3.11 7.01
N LEU A 344 -6.30 -3.19 8.21
CA LEU A 344 -5.93 -2.38 9.38
C LEU A 344 -5.09 -3.23 10.31
N MET A 345 -3.77 -3.12 10.24
CA MET A 345 -2.82 -3.96 10.98
C MET A 345 -1.91 -3.10 11.84
N GLY A 346 -1.54 -3.61 13.02
CA GLY A 346 -0.50 -2.99 13.86
C GLY A 346 -1.01 -2.51 15.22
N GLU A 347 -0.08 -1.97 16.01
CA GLU A 347 -0.39 -1.37 17.32
C GLU A 347 -1.07 -0.02 17.12
N THR A 348 -2.11 0.22 17.89
CA THR A 348 -2.88 1.47 17.87
C THR A 348 -2.17 2.57 18.67
N SER A 349 -2.79 3.74 18.77
CA SER A 349 -2.31 4.80 19.68
C SER A 349 -2.34 4.43 21.18
N ILE A 350 -3.01 3.32 21.54
CA ILE A 350 -3.02 2.77 22.90
C ILE A 350 -2.01 1.64 22.97
N LYS A 351 -1.00 1.78 23.81
CA LYS A 351 0.08 0.78 23.94
C LYS A 351 -0.48 -0.59 24.34
N GLY A 352 -0.09 -1.63 23.60
CA GLY A 352 -0.54 -3.00 23.80
C GLY A 352 -1.90 -3.33 23.14
N LEU A 353 -2.62 -2.31 22.60
CA LEU A 353 -3.86 -2.54 21.85
C LEU A 353 -3.57 -2.61 20.35
N TRP A 354 -3.79 -3.76 19.77
CA TRP A 354 -3.49 -4.08 18.36
C TRP A 354 -4.76 -4.24 17.53
N SER A 355 -4.65 -4.04 16.23
CA SER A 355 -5.72 -4.25 15.25
C SER A 355 -5.28 -5.22 14.16
N ALA A 356 -6.19 -6.11 13.72
CA ALA A 356 -6.11 -6.90 12.50
C ALA A 356 -7.52 -7.02 11.90
N ASN A 357 -7.96 -5.99 11.20
CA ASN A 357 -9.31 -5.89 10.68
C ASN A 357 -9.33 -5.55 9.18
N ALA A 358 -10.50 -5.58 8.56
CA ALA A 358 -10.67 -5.46 7.09
C ALA A 358 -9.85 -6.51 6.32
N VAL A 359 -9.84 -7.74 6.82
CA VAL A 359 -9.08 -8.87 6.27
C VAL A 359 -10.05 -9.85 5.62
N TRP A 360 -9.83 -10.12 4.35
CA TRP A 360 -10.61 -11.12 3.62
C TRP A 360 -9.98 -12.51 3.76
N ILE A 361 -10.79 -13.57 3.53
CA ILE A 361 -10.32 -14.96 3.60
C ILE A 361 -9.01 -15.17 2.84
N THR A 362 -8.91 -14.59 1.64
CA THR A 362 -7.74 -14.65 0.77
C THR A 362 -6.43 -14.26 1.46
N HIS A 363 -6.46 -13.34 2.41
CA HIS A 363 -5.28 -12.74 3.04
C HIS A 363 -5.06 -13.15 4.50
N ALA A 364 -6.05 -13.83 5.10
CA ALA A 364 -6.10 -14.05 6.55
C ALA A 364 -4.91 -14.85 7.11
N GLY A 365 -4.42 -15.84 6.36
CA GLY A 365 -3.23 -16.60 6.75
C GLY A 365 -1.98 -15.73 6.84
N GLY A 366 -1.76 -14.90 5.80
CA GLY A 366 -0.61 -13.99 5.73
C GLY A 366 -0.68 -12.88 6.77
N VAL A 367 -1.85 -12.30 6.96
CA VAL A 367 -2.09 -11.29 8.01
C VAL A 367 -1.86 -11.87 9.40
N GLY A 368 -2.40 -13.07 9.69
CA GLY A 368 -2.18 -13.72 10.99
C GLY A 368 -0.71 -14.01 11.28
N LYS A 369 0.07 -14.42 10.25
CA LYS A 369 1.53 -14.60 10.37
C LYS A 369 2.20 -13.26 10.68
N ALA A 370 1.96 -12.25 9.88
CA ALA A 370 2.59 -10.94 10.05
C ALA A 370 2.25 -10.29 11.40
N MET A 371 1.01 -10.39 11.87
CA MET A 371 0.61 -9.90 13.18
C MET A 371 1.31 -10.64 14.32
N ALA A 372 1.40 -11.96 14.23
CA ALA A 372 2.10 -12.75 15.25
C ALA A 372 3.60 -12.40 15.31
N GLU A 373 4.26 -12.24 14.15
CA GLU A 373 5.66 -11.79 14.08
C GLU A 373 5.81 -10.38 14.67
N TRP A 374 4.92 -9.46 14.32
CA TRP A 374 4.96 -8.08 14.79
C TRP A 374 4.82 -8.01 16.32
N ILE A 375 3.86 -8.74 16.89
CA ILE A 375 3.62 -8.78 18.34
C ILE A 375 4.80 -9.46 19.08
N VAL A 376 5.39 -10.52 18.52
CA VAL A 376 6.46 -11.29 19.17
C VAL A 376 7.83 -10.63 19.02
N ASN A 377 8.15 -10.18 17.80
CA ASN A 377 9.50 -9.70 17.44
C ASN A 377 9.62 -8.17 17.43
N GLY A 378 8.47 -7.45 17.50
CA GLY A 378 8.42 -6.00 17.34
C GLY A 378 8.22 -5.54 15.90
N GLU A 379 8.53 -6.38 14.90
CA GLU A 379 8.29 -6.10 13.46
C GLU A 379 8.08 -7.39 12.67
N PRO A 380 7.26 -7.36 11.59
CA PRO A 380 7.09 -8.50 10.70
C PRO A 380 8.23 -8.57 9.66
N GLU A 381 8.46 -9.76 9.12
CA GLU A 381 9.46 -9.98 8.05
C GLU A 381 9.04 -9.33 6.71
N LEU A 382 7.74 -9.38 6.40
CA LEU A 382 7.19 -8.78 5.18
C LEU A 382 6.99 -7.27 5.37
N ASP A 383 7.22 -6.49 4.33
CA ASP A 383 6.79 -5.09 4.29
C ASP A 383 5.25 -5.00 4.37
N VAL A 384 4.76 -4.49 5.49
CA VAL A 384 3.32 -4.33 5.77
C VAL A 384 2.87 -2.87 5.83
N ARG A 385 3.70 -1.95 5.35
CA ARG A 385 3.42 -0.51 5.40
C ARG A 385 2.06 -0.14 4.80
N GLU A 386 1.66 -0.79 3.68
CA GLU A 386 0.34 -0.58 3.07
C GLU A 386 -0.82 -1.01 3.97
N GLY A 387 -0.57 -1.87 4.97
CA GLY A 387 -1.54 -2.35 5.95
C GLY A 387 -1.43 -1.68 7.33
N ASP A 388 -0.36 -0.91 7.60
CA ASP A 388 -0.12 -0.29 8.90
C ASP A 388 -1.25 0.67 9.27
N ILE A 389 -1.87 0.49 10.44
CA ILE A 389 -2.95 1.35 10.93
C ILE A 389 -2.51 2.80 11.09
N ASN A 390 -1.23 3.03 11.35
CA ASN A 390 -0.64 4.35 11.54
C ASN A 390 -0.45 5.13 10.22
N ARG A 391 -0.77 4.56 9.04
CA ARG A 391 -0.71 5.26 7.74
C ARG A 391 -1.76 6.35 7.58
N PHE A 392 -2.80 6.35 8.41
CA PHE A 392 -3.96 7.23 8.25
C PHE A 392 -3.79 8.60 8.89
N HIS A 393 -4.12 9.65 8.13
CA HIS A 393 -4.28 11.02 8.62
C HIS A 393 -5.65 11.20 9.30
N LYS A 394 -5.81 12.28 10.07
CA LYS A 394 -7.05 12.59 10.79
C LYS A 394 -8.31 12.56 9.90
N HIS A 395 -8.23 13.04 8.66
CA HIS A 395 -9.38 13.04 7.74
C HIS A 395 -9.84 11.64 7.33
N HIS A 396 -8.95 10.64 7.31
CA HIS A 396 -9.32 9.25 7.02
C HIS A 396 -10.25 8.64 8.08
N HIS A 397 -10.29 9.21 9.28
CA HIS A 397 -11.17 8.80 10.37
C HIS A 397 -12.52 9.53 10.34
N VAL A 398 -12.69 10.53 9.45
CA VAL A 398 -13.97 11.25 9.30
C VAL A 398 -15.00 10.36 8.61
N ARG A 399 -16.13 10.13 9.25
CA ARG A 399 -17.17 9.19 8.81
C ARG A 399 -17.65 9.42 7.36
N LYS A 400 -17.88 10.68 6.96
CA LYS A 400 -18.28 11.01 5.57
C LYS A 400 -17.19 10.67 4.56
N TYR A 401 -15.93 10.94 4.89
CA TYR A 401 -14.79 10.58 4.05
C TYR A 401 -14.72 9.06 3.87
N LEU A 402 -14.74 8.34 4.98
CA LEU A 402 -14.64 6.88 5.00
C LEU A 402 -15.76 6.20 4.20
N ARG A 403 -17.00 6.70 4.33
CA ARG A 403 -18.15 6.20 3.54
C ARG A 403 -17.98 6.46 2.04
N ALA A 404 -17.57 7.65 1.65
CA ALA A 404 -17.33 7.98 0.24
C ALA A 404 -16.25 7.09 -0.37
N ARG A 405 -15.13 6.91 0.34
CA ARG A 405 -14.01 6.06 -0.10
C ARG A 405 -14.39 4.58 -0.15
N GLY A 406 -15.09 4.07 0.87
CA GLY A 406 -15.57 2.69 0.91
C GLY A 406 -16.52 2.37 -0.25
N LYS A 407 -17.42 3.29 -0.60
CA LYS A 407 -18.31 3.15 -1.78
C LYS A 407 -17.52 3.08 -3.08
N GLN A 408 -16.51 3.95 -3.26
CA GLN A 408 -15.68 3.94 -4.46
C GLN A 408 -14.86 2.65 -4.55
N ASN A 409 -14.21 2.23 -3.46
CA ASN A 409 -13.44 0.99 -3.43
C ASN A 409 -14.31 -0.24 -3.75
N TYR A 410 -15.57 -0.26 -3.28
CA TYR A 410 -16.51 -1.32 -3.61
C TYR A 410 -16.82 -1.36 -5.13
N LYS A 411 -17.08 -0.20 -5.75
CA LYS A 411 -17.36 -0.11 -7.19
C LYS A 411 -16.17 -0.53 -8.04
N GLU A 412 -14.97 -0.16 -7.62
CA GLU A 412 -13.72 -0.36 -8.37
C GLU A 412 -13.06 -1.72 -8.14
N VAL A 413 -13.63 -2.59 -7.29
CA VAL A 413 -12.99 -3.85 -6.86
C VAL A 413 -12.53 -4.74 -8.02
N TYR A 414 -13.22 -4.68 -9.16
CA TYR A 414 -12.90 -5.43 -10.38
C TYR A 414 -12.61 -4.54 -11.61
N ASP A 415 -12.50 -3.24 -11.43
CA ASP A 415 -12.26 -2.32 -12.53
C ASP A 415 -10.84 -2.42 -13.09
N ILE A 416 -10.68 -1.99 -14.33
CA ILE A 416 -9.37 -1.75 -14.93
C ILE A 416 -8.87 -0.40 -14.44
N ILE A 417 -7.97 -0.41 -13.47
CA ILE A 417 -7.38 0.82 -12.93
C ILE A 417 -6.27 1.30 -13.87
N HIS A 418 -6.38 2.55 -14.30
CA HIS A 418 -5.39 3.19 -15.15
C HIS A 418 -4.28 3.86 -14.34
N PRO A 419 -3.07 4.03 -14.89
CA PRO A 419 -2.03 4.81 -14.24
C PRO A 419 -2.51 6.25 -13.98
N LEU A 420 -2.16 6.79 -12.81
CA LEU A 420 -2.55 8.14 -12.36
C LEU A 420 -4.07 8.35 -12.23
N GLN A 421 -4.87 7.28 -12.29
CA GLN A 421 -6.30 7.35 -11.97
C GLN A 421 -6.48 7.88 -10.55
N GLN A 422 -7.36 8.85 -10.41
CA GLN A 422 -7.56 9.57 -9.16
C GLN A 422 -8.83 9.10 -8.46
N ILE A 423 -8.85 9.29 -7.14
CA ILE A 423 -10.10 9.21 -6.39
C ILE A 423 -11.04 10.32 -6.86
N GLU A 424 -12.34 10.00 -6.88
CA GLU A 424 -13.36 10.96 -7.31
C GLU A 424 -13.81 11.87 -6.15
N GLN A 425 -14.10 11.27 -5.01
CA GLN A 425 -14.64 11.95 -3.84
C GLN A 425 -14.00 11.42 -2.54
N PRO A 426 -13.85 12.24 -1.50
CA PRO A 426 -14.06 13.70 -1.50
C PRO A 426 -12.81 14.44 -1.97
N ARG A 427 -12.98 15.37 -2.91
CA ARG A 427 -11.92 16.26 -3.43
C ARG A 427 -12.50 17.62 -3.79
N PRO A 428 -11.73 18.73 -3.68
CA PRO A 428 -10.40 18.85 -3.06
C PRO A 428 -10.50 18.83 -1.53
N LEU A 429 -9.51 18.29 -0.82
CA LEU A 429 -9.54 18.20 0.65
C LEU A 429 -8.46 19.05 1.33
N ARG A 430 -7.19 18.76 1.06
CA ARG A 430 -6.05 19.53 1.57
C ARG A 430 -5.42 20.32 0.41
N ARG A 431 -5.26 21.61 0.59
CA ARG A 431 -4.78 22.52 -0.43
C ARG A 431 -3.64 23.37 0.11
N SER A 432 -2.63 23.62 -0.70
CA SER A 432 -1.61 24.63 -0.39
C SER A 432 -2.22 26.03 -0.37
N PRO A 433 -1.62 27.01 0.30
CA PRO A 433 -2.13 28.39 0.32
C PRO A 433 -2.17 29.03 -1.08
N PHE A 434 -1.35 28.55 -2.01
CA PHE A 434 -1.31 29.01 -3.39
C PHE A 434 -2.08 28.14 -4.39
N TYR A 435 -2.95 27.26 -3.94
CA TYR A 435 -3.77 26.37 -4.77
C TYR A 435 -4.54 27.11 -5.88
N SER A 436 -5.09 28.30 -5.58
CA SER A 436 -5.78 29.13 -6.59
C SER A 436 -4.83 29.59 -7.71
N ARG A 437 -3.58 29.99 -7.38
CA ARG A 437 -2.55 30.37 -8.35
C ARG A 437 -2.15 29.21 -9.26
N LEU A 438 -2.12 27.99 -8.70
CA LEU A 438 -1.89 26.78 -9.49
C LEU A 438 -3.06 26.53 -10.45
N GLY A 439 -4.30 26.77 -10.00
CA GLY A 439 -5.49 26.75 -10.82
C GLY A 439 -5.47 27.76 -11.97
N ASP A 440 -5.01 28.99 -11.73
CA ASP A 440 -4.83 30.03 -12.75
C ASP A 440 -3.84 29.59 -13.86
N GLN A 441 -2.84 28.78 -13.50
CA GLN A 441 -1.91 28.13 -14.44
C GLN A 441 -2.48 26.84 -15.05
N LYS A 442 -3.78 26.57 -14.85
CA LYS A 442 -4.50 25.38 -15.34
C LYS A 442 -3.84 24.06 -14.92
N ALA A 443 -3.41 23.98 -13.67
CA ALA A 443 -2.84 22.76 -13.09
C ALA A 443 -3.82 21.60 -13.20
N LYS A 444 -3.33 20.44 -13.59
CA LYS A 444 -4.02 19.17 -13.45
C LYS A 444 -3.57 18.53 -12.14
N PHE A 445 -4.50 18.38 -11.22
CA PHE A 445 -4.19 17.91 -9.88
C PHE A 445 -4.32 16.40 -9.74
N PHE A 446 -3.45 15.81 -8.92
CA PHE A 446 -3.60 14.48 -8.35
C PHE A 446 -3.59 14.57 -6.82
N GLU A 447 -4.16 13.56 -6.18
CA GLU A 447 -4.29 13.53 -4.72
C GLU A 447 -3.27 12.58 -4.10
N VAL A 448 -2.61 13.04 -3.02
CA VAL A 448 -1.76 12.21 -2.14
C VAL A 448 -2.07 12.55 -0.69
N MET A 449 -2.57 11.61 0.08
CA MET A 449 -2.93 11.79 1.51
C MET A 449 -3.80 13.02 1.77
N GLY A 450 -4.75 13.24 0.88
CA GLY A 450 -5.67 14.38 0.89
C GLY A 450 -5.13 15.65 0.23
N TRP A 451 -3.83 15.77 -0.03
CA TRP A 451 -3.24 16.92 -0.69
C TRP A 451 -3.49 16.94 -2.19
N GLU A 452 -4.01 18.07 -2.68
CA GLU A 452 -4.06 18.38 -4.12
C GLU A 452 -2.69 18.84 -4.59
N ARG A 453 -2.05 18.05 -5.47
CA ARG A 453 -0.72 18.37 -6.02
C ARG A 453 -0.79 18.49 -7.53
N PRO A 454 -0.11 19.48 -8.17
CA PRO A 454 -0.03 19.56 -9.62
C PRO A 454 0.71 18.36 -10.21
N GLN A 455 0.08 17.72 -11.21
CA GLN A 455 0.71 16.67 -12.00
C GLN A 455 1.46 17.27 -13.21
N TRP A 456 0.84 18.27 -13.85
CA TRP A 456 1.39 19.15 -14.87
C TRP A 456 0.54 20.42 -14.99
N TYR A 457 1.00 21.40 -15.76
CA TYR A 457 0.31 22.66 -16.00
C TYR A 457 -0.05 22.83 -17.47
N GLU A 458 -1.34 22.91 -17.80
CA GLU A 458 -1.80 23.14 -19.19
C GLU A 458 -1.31 24.48 -19.76
N ALA A 459 -0.97 25.47 -18.93
CA ALA A 459 -0.34 26.72 -19.36
C ALA A 459 0.99 26.51 -20.09
N ASN A 460 1.67 25.37 -19.86
CA ASN A 460 2.94 25.05 -20.52
C ASN A 460 2.76 24.37 -21.90
N LYS A 461 1.52 24.17 -22.36
CA LYS A 461 1.21 23.44 -23.60
C LYS A 461 1.92 23.99 -24.83
N ASP A 462 2.03 25.32 -24.94
CA ASP A 462 2.64 25.99 -26.10
C ASP A 462 4.14 25.70 -26.23
N LEU A 463 4.80 25.29 -25.11
CA LEU A 463 6.20 24.87 -25.13
C LEU A 463 6.43 23.55 -25.88
N LEU A 464 5.37 22.82 -26.22
CA LEU A 464 5.43 21.61 -27.06
C LEU A 464 5.64 21.90 -28.53
N GLN A 465 5.36 23.14 -29.00
CA GLN A 465 5.45 23.47 -30.39
C GLN A 465 6.87 23.21 -30.94
N GLY A 466 6.94 22.47 -32.07
CA GLY A 466 8.20 22.12 -32.71
C GLY A 466 9.04 21.06 -31.98
N LYS A 467 8.54 20.47 -30.93
CA LYS A 467 9.23 19.42 -30.18
C LYS A 467 8.54 18.06 -30.36
N ASN A 468 9.32 17.02 -30.48
CA ASN A 468 8.83 15.64 -30.58
C ASN A 468 9.33 14.83 -29.39
N PHE A 469 8.42 14.37 -28.54
CA PHE A 469 8.71 13.53 -27.40
C PHE A 469 7.98 12.18 -27.53
N PRO A 470 8.52 11.10 -26.96
CA PRO A 470 7.82 9.84 -26.87
C PRO A 470 6.44 10.02 -26.22
N ASN A 471 5.42 9.46 -26.85
CA ASN A 471 4.04 9.61 -26.43
C ASN A 471 3.51 8.29 -25.85
N ARG A 472 2.61 8.36 -24.87
CA ARG A 472 1.91 7.19 -24.35
C ARG A 472 0.64 6.92 -25.16
N THR A 473 0.25 5.66 -25.26
CA THR A 473 -0.95 5.23 -25.97
C THR A 473 -1.77 4.25 -25.17
N GLY A 474 -3.07 4.12 -25.48
CA GLY A 474 -3.96 3.15 -24.87
C GLY A 474 -4.09 3.31 -23.36
N TRP A 475 -3.97 2.21 -22.62
CA TRP A 475 -4.16 2.17 -21.16
C TRP A 475 -3.29 3.16 -20.39
N SER A 476 -2.04 3.38 -20.84
CA SER A 476 -1.08 4.25 -20.15
C SER A 476 -1.32 5.74 -20.38
N ALA A 477 -2.10 6.11 -21.40
CA ALA A 477 -2.27 7.51 -21.84
C ALA A 477 -3.45 8.25 -21.17
N LYS A 478 -4.40 7.54 -20.57
CA LYS A 478 -5.70 8.09 -20.14
C LYS A 478 -5.59 9.31 -19.21
N TYR A 479 -4.63 9.31 -18.31
CA TYR A 479 -4.40 10.39 -17.32
C TYR A 479 -2.97 10.95 -17.41
N TRP A 480 -2.36 10.87 -18.58
CA TRP A 480 -1.01 11.35 -18.85
C TRP A 480 -1.01 12.50 -19.87
N SER A 481 0.01 13.36 -19.85
CA SER A 481 0.18 14.44 -20.81
C SER A 481 1.64 14.59 -21.23
N PRO A 482 1.93 14.85 -22.53
CA PRO A 482 3.29 15.17 -23.01
C PRO A 482 3.82 16.49 -22.45
N ILE A 483 2.99 17.33 -21.84
CA ILE A 483 3.43 18.56 -21.17
C ILE A 483 4.49 18.26 -20.10
N GLN A 484 4.42 17.11 -19.45
CA GLN A 484 5.44 16.67 -18.47
C GLN A 484 6.86 16.67 -19.08
N ALA A 485 6.98 16.39 -20.39
CA ALA A 485 8.28 16.37 -21.07
C ALA A 485 8.87 17.79 -21.21
N VAL A 486 8.07 18.76 -21.60
CA VAL A 486 8.54 20.15 -21.71
C VAL A 486 8.80 20.77 -20.34
N GLU A 487 8.02 20.43 -19.32
CA GLU A 487 8.28 20.84 -17.95
C GLU A 487 9.63 20.27 -17.46
N HIS A 488 9.90 18.99 -17.72
CA HIS A 488 11.20 18.39 -17.45
C HIS A 488 12.33 19.11 -18.15
N MET A 489 12.24 19.31 -19.47
CA MET A 489 13.29 19.93 -20.26
C MET A 489 13.55 21.38 -19.83
N THR A 490 12.50 22.16 -19.60
CA THR A 490 12.63 23.55 -19.14
C THR A 490 13.26 23.62 -17.75
N THR A 491 12.89 22.69 -16.85
CA THR A 491 13.52 22.59 -15.53
C THR A 491 15.05 22.39 -15.64
N ARG A 492 15.51 21.52 -16.57
CA ARG A 492 16.94 21.28 -16.83
C ARG A 492 17.65 22.46 -17.48
N GLN A 493 16.97 23.24 -18.31
CA GLN A 493 17.56 24.32 -19.13
C GLN A 493 17.57 25.66 -18.39
N THR A 494 16.52 26.02 -17.70
CA THR A 494 16.35 27.32 -17.02
C THR A 494 15.99 27.13 -15.54
N GLY A 495 15.02 26.29 -15.24
CA GLY A 495 14.54 26.02 -13.90
C GLY A 495 13.02 26.02 -13.79
N ALA A 496 12.52 25.64 -12.62
CA ALA A 496 11.08 25.61 -12.34
C ALA A 496 10.75 25.76 -10.84
N LEU A 497 9.49 26.14 -10.61
CA LEU A 497 8.85 26.15 -9.31
C LEU A 497 7.98 24.91 -9.14
N PHE A 498 8.04 24.31 -7.96
CA PHE A 498 7.24 23.15 -7.57
C PHE A 498 6.48 23.42 -6.27
N ASP A 499 5.22 23.04 -6.20
CA ASP A 499 4.49 22.99 -4.92
C ASP A 499 4.92 21.75 -4.13
N ILE A 500 5.66 21.97 -3.05
CA ILE A 500 6.11 20.94 -2.12
C ILE A 500 5.47 21.07 -0.74
N THR A 501 4.40 21.85 -0.61
CA THR A 501 3.68 22.07 0.67
C THR A 501 3.26 20.77 1.33
N GLY A 502 2.90 19.75 0.55
CA GLY A 502 2.51 18.44 1.05
C GLY A 502 3.65 17.60 1.63
N PHE A 503 4.92 17.98 1.50
CA PHE A 503 6.03 17.25 2.14
C PHE A 503 5.90 17.31 3.65
N VAL A 504 6.25 16.22 4.31
CA VAL A 504 6.18 16.08 5.76
C VAL A 504 7.26 16.92 6.42
N LYS A 505 6.87 17.66 7.44
CA LYS A 505 7.73 18.48 8.27
C LYS A 505 7.51 18.13 9.73
N ILE A 506 8.45 17.40 10.34
CA ILE A 506 8.39 17.02 11.75
C ILE A 506 9.52 17.76 12.51
N GLU A 507 9.16 18.47 13.57
CA GLU A 507 10.13 19.01 14.53
C GLU A 507 10.36 17.98 15.63
N VAL A 508 11.62 17.75 15.94
CA VAL A 508 12.07 16.99 17.12
C VAL A 508 12.94 17.93 17.95
N SER A 509 12.53 18.26 19.16
CA SER A 509 13.23 19.23 20.02
C SER A 509 13.31 18.79 21.49
N GLY A 510 14.26 19.39 22.22
CA GLY A 510 14.53 19.12 23.63
C GLY A 510 15.82 18.33 23.88
N LYS A 511 16.26 18.29 25.13
CA LYS A 511 17.57 17.70 25.54
C LYS A 511 17.80 16.25 25.09
N GLY A 512 16.72 15.48 24.88
CA GLY A 512 16.79 14.10 24.39
C GLY A 512 16.70 13.97 22.87
N ALA A 513 16.51 15.06 22.11
CA ALA A 513 16.24 15.03 20.68
C ALA A 513 17.36 14.38 19.87
N LEU A 514 18.62 14.78 20.09
CA LEU A 514 19.78 14.20 19.42
C LEU A 514 19.89 12.70 19.71
N SER A 515 19.73 12.28 20.96
CA SER A 515 19.82 10.87 21.35
C SER A 515 18.72 10.03 20.67
N LEU A 516 17.48 10.53 20.62
CA LEU A 516 16.40 9.88 19.87
C LEU A 516 16.75 9.72 18.39
N LEU A 517 17.18 10.79 17.74
CA LEU A 517 17.52 10.76 16.32
C LEU A 517 18.72 9.86 16.03
N GLN A 518 19.73 9.83 16.90
CA GLN A 518 20.83 8.87 16.77
C GLN A 518 20.38 7.41 16.92
N LYS A 519 19.37 7.14 17.78
CA LYS A 519 18.79 5.81 17.96
C LYS A 519 17.99 5.33 16.74
N VAL A 520 17.26 6.21 16.07
CA VAL A 520 16.33 5.82 14.99
C VAL A 520 16.94 5.95 13.59
N CYS A 521 17.94 6.82 13.39
CA CYS A 521 18.58 7.06 12.10
C CYS A 521 19.85 6.23 11.96
N THR A 522 20.11 5.69 10.77
CA THR A 522 21.33 4.92 10.49
C THR A 522 22.56 5.81 10.29
N ASN A 523 22.35 7.06 9.84
CA ASN A 523 23.43 8.04 9.66
C ASN A 523 23.76 8.76 10.97
N ASN A 524 24.91 9.45 11.02
CA ASN A 524 25.25 10.31 12.13
C ASN A 524 24.50 11.64 12.04
N ILE A 525 23.71 11.97 13.05
CA ILE A 525 22.91 13.18 13.13
C ILE A 525 23.62 14.26 13.96
N ASP A 526 24.65 13.89 14.72
CA ASP A 526 25.47 14.86 15.44
C ASP A 526 26.39 15.60 14.48
N VAL A 527 25.87 16.65 13.89
CA VAL A 527 26.52 17.55 12.95
C VAL A 527 26.37 19.00 13.42
N LYS A 528 27.13 19.92 12.88
CA LYS A 528 27.02 21.36 13.23
C LYS A 528 25.62 21.89 12.93
N VAL A 529 25.17 22.86 13.73
CA VAL A 529 23.96 23.63 13.46
C VAL A 529 24.02 24.21 12.03
N GLY A 530 22.88 24.21 11.33
CA GLY A 530 22.79 24.61 9.93
C GLY A 530 23.13 23.50 8.92
N LYS A 531 23.50 22.28 9.34
CA LYS A 531 23.75 21.14 8.46
C LYS A 531 22.53 20.25 8.27
N VAL A 532 22.44 19.64 7.08
CA VAL A 532 21.42 18.68 6.67
C VAL A 532 22.07 17.31 6.47
N VAL A 533 21.41 16.26 6.91
CA VAL A 533 21.85 14.87 6.76
C VAL A 533 20.75 14.06 6.10
N TYR A 534 21.02 13.45 4.96
CA TYR A 534 20.16 12.42 4.39
C TYR A 534 20.45 11.08 5.11
N THR A 535 19.41 10.42 5.55
CA THR A 535 19.49 9.17 6.31
C THR A 535 18.36 8.23 5.97
N VAL A 536 18.56 6.94 6.21
CA VAL A 536 17.46 5.97 6.26
C VAL A 536 17.15 5.62 7.73
N ILE A 537 15.90 5.23 7.95
CA ILE A 537 15.45 4.54 9.15
C ILE A 537 15.40 3.05 8.82
N SER A 538 16.04 2.22 9.62
CA SER A 538 16.00 0.77 9.45
C SER A 538 15.08 0.10 10.44
N ASN A 539 14.55 -1.05 10.05
CA ASN A 539 13.90 -1.98 10.95
C ASN A 539 14.95 -2.89 11.64
N ILE A 540 14.48 -3.74 12.56
CA ILE A 540 15.35 -4.66 13.31
C ILE A 540 16.08 -5.66 12.41
N TYR A 541 15.58 -5.94 11.21
CA TYR A 541 16.19 -6.85 10.23
C TYR A 541 17.16 -6.13 9.26
N GLY A 542 17.34 -4.81 9.41
CA GLY A 542 18.18 -3.99 8.52
C GLY A 542 17.47 -3.54 7.24
N GLY A 543 16.18 -3.78 7.09
CA GLY A 543 15.37 -3.28 5.96
C GLY A 543 15.07 -1.80 6.09
N ILE A 544 14.85 -1.12 4.96
CA ILE A 544 14.60 0.32 4.90
C ILE A 544 13.13 0.60 5.24
N LYS A 545 12.89 1.20 6.38
CA LYS A 545 11.54 1.59 6.85
C LYS A 545 11.12 2.97 6.32
N SER A 546 12.07 3.90 6.25
CA SER A 546 11.88 5.24 5.68
C SER A 546 13.21 5.83 5.24
N ASP A 547 13.15 6.84 4.37
CA ASP A 547 14.27 7.72 4.03
C ASP A 547 13.84 9.18 4.18
N LEU A 548 14.73 10.00 4.72
CA LEU A 548 14.42 11.36 5.08
C LEU A 548 15.68 12.23 5.23
N THR A 549 15.47 13.54 5.27
CA THR A 549 16.51 14.49 5.63
C THR A 549 16.28 15.03 7.03
N VAL A 550 17.36 15.13 7.81
CA VAL A 550 17.38 15.73 9.15
C VAL A 550 18.24 16.97 9.10
N SER A 551 17.64 18.11 9.42
CA SER A 551 18.30 19.42 9.51
C SER A 551 18.48 19.82 10.97
N ARG A 552 19.72 20.16 11.40
CA ARG A 552 19.95 20.65 12.75
C ARG A 552 19.76 22.16 12.80
N LEU A 553 18.66 22.63 13.39
CA LEU A 553 18.31 24.05 13.47
C LEU A 553 19.03 24.75 14.63
N GLU A 554 19.10 24.06 15.78
CA GLU A 554 19.73 24.50 17.01
C GLU A 554 20.43 23.31 17.67
N GLU A 555 21.09 23.48 18.78
CA GLU A 555 21.82 22.41 19.43
C GLU A 555 20.96 21.18 19.73
N ASP A 556 19.72 21.41 20.18
CA ASP A 556 18.73 20.40 20.58
C ASP A 556 17.40 20.49 19.79
N LYS A 557 17.43 21.08 18.60
CA LYS A 557 16.27 21.24 17.73
C LYS A 557 16.56 20.82 16.29
N PHE A 558 15.73 19.93 15.79
CA PHE A 558 15.88 19.32 14.48
C PHE A 558 14.61 19.40 13.66
N TRP A 559 14.76 19.59 12.36
CA TRP A 559 13.68 19.48 11.38
C TRP A 559 13.89 18.26 10.50
N ILE A 560 12.82 17.46 10.36
CA ILE A 560 12.80 16.25 9.55
C ILE A 560 11.88 16.51 8.37
N LEU A 561 12.40 16.31 7.16
CA LEU A 561 11.66 16.43 5.92
C LEU A 561 11.58 15.05 5.26
N ALA A 562 10.38 14.66 4.83
CA ALA A 562 10.11 13.37 4.19
C ALA A 562 9.01 13.48 3.14
N GLY A 563 8.85 12.45 2.32
CA GLY A 563 7.78 12.34 1.34
C GLY A 563 6.39 12.27 1.98
N ALA A 564 5.38 12.85 1.33
CA ALA A 564 4.03 12.94 1.87
C ALA A 564 3.37 11.59 2.20
N GLY A 565 3.70 10.53 1.48
CA GLY A 565 3.00 9.24 1.55
C GLY A 565 3.23 8.43 2.84
N ASN A 566 4.36 8.64 3.53
CA ASN A 566 4.75 7.83 4.70
C ASN A 566 4.73 8.62 6.02
N GLY A 567 4.39 9.91 5.99
CA GLY A 567 4.61 10.82 7.10
C GLY A 567 3.96 10.43 8.42
N MET A 568 2.78 9.83 8.39
CA MET A 568 2.08 9.42 9.61
C MET A 568 2.73 8.18 10.25
N ILE A 569 3.26 7.26 9.44
CA ILE A 569 4.03 6.10 9.92
C ILE A 569 5.33 6.60 10.55
N ASP A 570 6.03 7.53 9.90
CA ASP A 570 7.27 8.13 10.41
C ASP A 570 7.02 8.86 11.74
N LEU A 571 5.98 9.67 11.81
CA LEU A 571 5.58 10.37 13.03
C LEU A 571 5.27 9.40 14.18
N SER A 572 4.56 8.31 13.88
CA SER A 572 4.29 7.25 14.88
C SER A 572 5.58 6.60 15.36
N TRP A 573 6.49 6.27 14.43
CA TRP A 573 7.76 5.65 14.76
C TRP A 573 8.64 6.53 15.65
N PHE A 574 8.73 7.83 15.39
CA PHE A 574 9.43 8.76 16.28
C PHE A 574 8.81 8.81 17.67
N LYS A 575 7.47 8.88 17.77
CA LYS A 575 6.74 8.91 19.05
C LYS A 575 6.89 7.62 19.85
N GLU A 576 6.87 6.47 19.20
CA GLU A 576 7.06 5.15 19.84
C GLU A 576 8.46 5.01 20.44
N ASN A 577 9.47 5.58 19.80
CA ASN A 577 10.86 5.49 20.21
C ASN A 577 11.32 6.62 21.13
N ALA A 578 10.49 7.64 21.30
CA ALA A 578 10.80 8.77 22.18
C ALA A 578 10.85 8.35 23.66
N PRO A 579 11.76 8.91 24.44
CA PRO A 579 11.77 8.71 25.89
C PRO A 579 10.48 9.26 26.52
N LYS A 580 10.01 8.61 27.58
CA LYS A 580 8.75 8.96 28.27
C LYS A 580 8.93 10.00 29.39
N ASP A 581 10.13 10.51 29.56
CA ASP A 581 10.52 11.45 30.63
C ASP A 581 10.22 12.92 30.30
N GLY A 582 9.64 13.19 29.14
CA GLY A 582 9.34 14.55 28.69
C GLY A 582 10.55 15.31 28.11
N SER A 583 11.71 14.65 27.95
CA SER A 583 12.94 15.27 27.42
C SER A 583 12.89 15.54 25.92
N VAL A 584 11.91 14.99 25.20
CA VAL A 584 11.72 15.15 23.76
C VAL A 584 10.31 15.60 23.43
N ASN A 585 10.20 16.61 22.59
CA ASN A 585 8.97 17.08 22.00
C ASN A 585 8.97 16.79 20.49
N ILE A 586 7.88 16.24 19.95
CA ILE A 586 7.71 15.86 18.54
C ILE A 586 6.45 16.50 18.00
N ILE A 587 6.59 17.42 17.05
CA ILE A 587 5.48 18.19 16.49
C ILE A 587 5.41 17.99 14.98
N ASP A 588 4.21 17.69 14.46
CA ASP A 588 3.91 17.70 13.03
C ASP A 588 3.60 19.13 12.56
N TRP A 589 4.56 19.73 11.88
CA TRP A 589 4.45 21.07 11.27
C TRP A 589 3.99 21.03 9.80
N THR A 590 3.60 19.90 9.26
CA THR A 590 3.29 19.72 7.82
C THR A 590 2.28 20.75 7.32
N SER A 591 1.23 21.02 8.07
CA SER A 591 0.19 21.99 7.68
C SER A 591 0.49 23.44 8.11
N ALA A 592 1.49 23.66 8.96
CA ALA A 592 1.85 24.98 9.44
C ALA A 592 2.80 25.77 8.51
N TYR A 593 3.50 25.05 7.63
CA TYR A 593 4.43 25.64 6.67
C TYR A 593 4.05 25.32 5.23
N ALA A 594 3.93 26.35 4.40
CA ALA A 594 3.91 26.24 2.95
C ALA A 594 5.33 25.96 2.43
N GLY A 595 5.46 25.25 1.30
CA GLY A 595 6.76 24.91 0.73
C GLY A 595 6.80 25.10 -0.77
N VAL A 596 7.84 25.78 -1.26
CA VAL A 596 8.15 25.98 -2.68
C VAL A 596 9.50 25.35 -2.97
N GLY A 597 9.54 24.45 -3.95
CA GLY A 597 10.80 23.97 -4.54
C GLY A 597 11.21 24.90 -5.67
N LEU A 598 12.38 25.49 -5.59
CA LEU A 598 12.98 26.37 -6.60
C LEU A 598 14.24 25.68 -7.12
N TRP A 599 14.15 25.02 -8.29
CA TRP A 599 15.27 24.24 -8.82
C TRP A 599 15.54 24.51 -10.31
N GLY A 600 16.79 24.47 -10.66
CA GLY A 600 17.33 24.62 -12.02
C GLY A 600 18.48 25.62 -12.10
N PRO A 601 19.12 25.75 -13.27
CA PRO A 601 20.33 26.57 -13.44
C PRO A 601 20.18 28.06 -13.02
N ASN A 602 18.97 28.65 -13.19
CA ASN A 602 18.73 30.02 -12.83
C ASN A 602 18.19 30.26 -11.41
N SER A 603 18.03 29.19 -10.61
CA SER A 603 17.43 29.30 -9.28
C SER A 603 18.17 30.24 -8.36
N ARG A 604 19.52 30.27 -8.42
CA ARG A 604 20.33 31.21 -7.62
C ARG A 604 20.04 32.65 -8.00
N LYS A 605 19.98 32.96 -9.28
CA LYS A 605 19.71 34.35 -9.77
C LYS A 605 18.36 34.87 -9.27
N VAL A 606 17.36 33.99 -9.23
CA VAL A 606 16.04 34.34 -8.67
C VAL A 606 16.18 34.62 -7.18
N LEU A 607 16.84 33.74 -6.44
CA LEU A 607 16.97 33.88 -4.99
C LEU A 607 17.82 35.10 -4.59
N GLU A 608 18.95 35.33 -5.27
CA GLU A 608 19.78 36.53 -5.08
C GLU A 608 19.03 37.83 -5.32
N SER A 609 18.10 37.85 -6.28
CA SER A 609 17.29 39.05 -6.57
C SER A 609 16.15 39.31 -5.57
N LEU A 610 15.87 38.35 -4.67
CA LEU A 610 14.84 38.46 -3.66
C LEU A 610 15.42 38.52 -2.22
N CYS A 611 16.73 38.31 -2.05
CA CYS A 611 17.43 38.30 -0.76
C CYS A 611 18.49 39.44 -0.78
N ASP A 612 18.17 40.58 -0.18
CA ASP A 612 19.08 41.71 -0.18
C ASP A 612 20.32 41.53 0.69
N ASP A 613 20.15 40.96 1.87
CA ASP A 613 21.21 40.85 2.90
C ASP A 613 21.76 39.44 3.10
N ASP A 614 21.17 38.42 2.48
CA ASP A 614 21.52 37.02 2.67
C ASP A 614 22.46 36.49 1.59
N ASP A 615 23.63 35.99 1.99
CA ASP A 615 24.56 35.33 1.08
C ASP A 615 24.03 33.93 0.69
N VAL A 616 23.59 33.80 -0.57
CA VAL A 616 23.11 32.53 -1.18
C VAL A 616 24.14 31.91 -2.13
N SER A 617 25.38 32.40 -2.13
CA SER A 617 26.52 31.80 -2.84
C SER A 617 26.84 30.38 -2.33
N ASN A 618 27.80 29.72 -2.97
CA ASN A 618 28.28 28.40 -2.51
C ASN A 618 28.96 28.45 -1.15
N GLU A 619 29.69 29.52 -0.86
CA GLU A 619 30.37 29.79 0.40
C GLU A 619 29.37 30.14 1.49
N GLY A 620 28.47 31.05 1.20
CA GLY A 620 27.48 31.52 2.15
C GLY A 620 26.38 30.50 2.45
N PHE A 621 25.98 29.69 1.47
CA PHE A 621 24.92 28.68 1.62
C PHE A 621 25.32 27.36 0.94
N PRO A 622 26.21 26.56 1.54
CA PRO A 622 26.71 25.34 0.93
C PRO A 622 25.65 24.26 0.78
N PHE A 623 25.86 23.37 -0.19
CA PHE A 623 24.98 22.21 -0.41
C PHE A 623 24.87 21.34 0.86
N PHE A 624 23.71 20.79 1.15
CA PHE A 624 23.34 20.10 2.39
C PHE A 624 23.43 21.03 3.61
N SER A 625 22.87 22.24 3.49
CA SER A 625 22.70 23.16 4.62
C SER A 625 21.29 23.75 4.66
N ILE A 626 20.94 24.30 5.83
CA ILE A 626 19.67 24.98 6.13
C ILE A 626 19.97 26.34 6.74
N LYS A 627 19.22 27.35 6.33
CA LYS A 627 19.31 28.72 6.83
C LYS A 627 17.95 29.39 6.94
N ASN A 628 17.82 30.33 7.87
CA ASN A 628 16.78 31.34 7.77
C ASN A 628 17.18 32.35 6.72
N LEU A 629 16.25 32.76 5.88
CA LEU A 629 16.41 33.79 4.85
C LEU A 629 15.27 34.81 4.94
N SER A 630 15.57 36.03 4.55
CA SER A 630 14.56 37.04 4.27
C SER A 630 14.34 37.10 2.75
N ILE A 631 13.22 36.55 2.27
CA ILE A 631 12.85 36.59 0.85
C ILE A 631 11.86 37.74 0.66
N SER A 632 12.27 38.80 -0.04
CA SER A 632 11.56 40.09 -0.05
C SER A 632 11.28 40.54 1.39
N HIS A 633 10.03 40.53 1.84
CA HIS A 633 9.63 40.93 3.19
C HIS A 633 9.26 39.74 4.09
N LEU A 634 9.57 38.50 3.69
CA LEU A 634 9.02 37.28 4.30
C LEU A 634 10.07 36.49 5.07
N PRO A 635 9.75 36.05 6.28
CA PRO A 635 10.61 35.12 7.01
C PRO A 635 10.52 33.72 6.41
N CYS A 636 11.63 33.20 5.94
CA CYS A 636 11.70 31.90 5.30
C CYS A 636 12.77 31.01 5.93
N ILE A 637 12.56 29.72 5.85
CA ILE A 637 13.57 28.68 6.11
C ILE A 637 13.90 28.04 4.77
N ALA A 638 15.15 28.11 4.35
CA ALA A 638 15.58 27.51 3.08
C ALA A 638 16.53 26.33 3.34
N VAL A 639 16.34 25.27 2.59
CA VAL A 639 17.17 24.04 2.65
C VAL A 639 17.79 23.86 1.27
N ARG A 640 19.13 23.90 1.18
CA ARG A 640 19.83 23.69 -0.08
C ARG A 640 20.02 22.21 -0.36
N ILE A 641 18.98 21.61 -0.92
CA ILE A 641 18.93 20.22 -1.35
C ILE A 641 18.14 20.11 -2.65
N SER A 642 18.24 18.98 -3.32
CA SER A 642 17.49 18.73 -4.54
C SER A 642 17.21 17.26 -4.71
N TYR A 643 15.96 16.91 -4.95
CA TYR A 643 15.55 15.55 -5.31
C TYR A 643 15.52 15.33 -6.83
N ILE A 644 15.71 16.40 -7.61
CA ILE A 644 15.70 16.34 -9.08
C ILE A 644 17.09 16.45 -9.73
N GLY A 645 18.15 16.65 -8.94
CA GLY A 645 19.51 16.72 -9.42
C GLY A 645 19.94 18.07 -10.04
N GLU A 646 19.24 19.15 -9.73
CA GLU A 646 19.56 20.52 -10.14
C GLU A 646 19.91 21.40 -8.95
N LEU A 647 20.66 22.49 -9.20
CA LEU A 647 20.87 23.57 -8.23
C LEU A 647 19.50 24.05 -7.71
N GLY A 648 19.39 24.33 -6.42
CA GLY A 648 18.22 24.98 -5.87
C GLY A 648 17.95 24.70 -4.41
N TRP A 649 16.75 25.08 -3.98
CA TRP A 649 16.34 25.12 -2.58
C TRP A 649 14.89 24.64 -2.42
N GLU A 650 14.65 24.02 -1.29
CA GLU A 650 13.32 23.92 -0.69
C GLU A 650 13.14 25.11 0.23
N ILE A 651 12.14 25.95 -0.04
CA ILE A 651 11.87 27.18 0.68
C ILE A 651 10.56 27.02 1.43
N TYR A 652 10.60 27.23 2.72
CA TYR A 652 9.46 27.09 3.63
C TYR A 652 9.16 28.39 4.34
N THR A 653 7.87 28.73 4.46
CA THR A 653 7.40 29.88 5.26
C THR A 653 6.15 29.48 6.03
N PRO A 654 5.83 30.14 7.18
CA PRO A 654 4.53 29.95 7.81
C PRO A 654 3.38 30.10 6.79
N THR A 655 2.34 29.29 6.92
CA THR A 655 1.28 29.14 5.89
C THR A 655 0.60 30.46 5.53
N GLU A 656 0.48 31.40 6.49
CA GLU A 656 -0.10 32.72 6.27
C GLU A 656 0.68 33.60 5.28
N TYR A 657 1.99 33.39 5.14
CA TYR A 657 2.83 34.06 4.16
C TYR A 657 2.94 33.31 2.83
N GLY A 658 2.41 32.08 2.78
CA GLY A 658 2.67 31.17 1.68
C GLY A 658 2.26 31.73 0.30
N LEU A 659 1.08 32.36 0.23
CA LEU A 659 0.60 32.93 -1.04
C LEU A 659 1.52 34.06 -1.53
N THR A 660 1.93 34.98 -0.65
CA THR A 660 2.85 36.06 -0.98
C THR A 660 4.21 35.51 -1.43
N LEU A 661 4.75 34.51 -0.73
CA LEU A 661 6.00 33.84 -1.12
C LEU A 661 5.92 33.26 -2.54
N TRP A 662 4.81 32.60 -2.86
CA TRP A 662 4.62 32.05 -4.20
C TRP A 662 4.59 33.15 -5.26
N ASP A 663 3.84 34.23 -5.04
CA ASP A 663 3.68 35.32 -5.99
C ASP A 663 5.04 36.01 -6.23
N GLU A 664 5.81 36.34 -5.19
CA GLU A 664 7.15 36.95 -5.27
C GLU A 664 8.14 36.06 -6.09
N ILE A 665 8.27 34.80 -5.72
CA ILE A 665 9.18 33.90 -6.41
C ILE A 665 8.69 33.67 -7.86
N LYS A 666 7.39 33.55 -8.10
CA LYS A 666 6.84 33.33 -9.43
C LYS A 666 7.07 34.49 -10.36
N GLU A 667 6.83 35.71 -9.88
CA GLU A 667 7.06 36.97 -10.66
C GLU A 667 8.53 37.04 -11.06
N LYS A 668 9.44 36.91 -10.08
CA LYS A 668 10.88 37.00 -10.33
C LYS A 668 11.39 35.86 -11.25
N SER A 669 10.86 34.67 -11.10
CA SER A 669 11.25 33.51 -11.94
C SER A 669 10.93 33.72 -13.42
N GLN A 670 9.91 34.49 -13.76
CA GLN A 670 9.56 34.80 -15.16
C GLN A 670 10.65 35.58 -15.89
N GLU A 671 11.36 36.46 -15.20
CA GLU A 671 12.49 37.24 -15.76
C GLU A 671 13.62 36.31 -16.24
N PHE A 672 13.71 35.12 -15.67
CA PHE A 672 14.72 34.10 -15.98
C PHE A 672 14.17 32.90 -16.80
N ASN A 673 12.99 33.05 -17.40
CA ASN A 673 12.30 32.02 -18.20
C ASN A 673 12.06 30.70 -17.45
N MET A 674 11.84 30.79 -16.14
CA MET A 674 11.45 29.64 -15.35
C MET A 674 9.93 29.47 -15.36
N ILE A 675 9.47 28.23 -15.18
CA ILE A 675 8.05 27.85 -15.26
C ILE A 675 7.57 27.24 -13.95
N CYS A 676 6.25 27.04 -13.81
CA CYS A 676 5.71 26.08 -12.83
C CYS A 676 5.79 24.68 -13.41
N SER A 677 6.21 23.71 -12.63
CA SER A 677 6.37 22.32 -13.06
C SER A 677 5.71 21.35 -12.06
N GLY A 678 5.13 20.27 -12.58
CA GLY A 678 4.36 19.32 -11.82
C GLY A 678 5.11 18.05 -11.45
N ALA A 679 4.42 17.18 -10.71
CA ALA A 679 4.96 15.91 -10.22
C ALA A 679 5.33 14.94 -11.35
N GLY A 680 4.70 15.05 -12.52
CA GLY A 680 5.07 14.23 -13.68
C GLY A 680 6.49 14.47 -14.16
N ALA A 681 6.89 15.75 -14.23
CA ALA A 681 8.28 16.13 -14.52
C ALA A 681 9.22 15.79 -13.35
N PHE A 682 8.79 16.06 -12.13
CA PHE A 682 9.58 15.76 -10.92
C PHE A 682 9.99 14.29 -10.86
N GLU A 683 9.07 13.36 -11.19
CA GLU A 683 9.34 11.93 -11.20
C GLU A 683 10.34 11.52 -12.30
N SER A 684 10.25 12.09 -13.50
CA SER A 684 11.21 11.80 -14.57
C SER A 684 12.58 12.41 -14.30
N LEU A 685 12.62 13.60 -13.69
CA LEU A 685 13.87 14.30 -13.31
C LEU A 685 14.66 13.49 -12.26
N ARG A 686 13.99 12.99 -11.19
CA ARG A 686 14.68 12.21 -10.13
C ARG A 686 15.27 10.92 -10.66
N LEU A 687 14.60 10.29 -11.64
CA LEU A 687 15.05 9.01 -12.23
C LEU A 687 16.35 9.17 -13.01
N GLU A 688 16.53 10.27 -13.76
CA GLU A 688 17.80 10.55 -14.44
C GLU A 688 18.98 10.66 -13.46
N LYS A 689 18.69 11.16 -12.24
CA LYS A 689 19.67 11.31 -11.16
C LYS A 689 19.83 10.05 -10.32
N GLY A 690 19.00 9.04 -10.53
CA GLY A 690 19.07 7.79 -9.79
C GLY A 690 18.61 7.90 -8.34
N TYR A 691 17.77 8.88 -7.98
CA TYR A 691 17.25 9.01 -6.62
C TYR A 691 16.09 8.06 -6.38
N ARG A 692 16.08 7.43 -5.19
CA ARG A 692 15.15 6.37 -4.81
C ARG A 692 13.82 6.94 -4.34
N SER A 693 12.75 6.16 -4.53
CA SER A 693 11.40 6.48 -4.04
C SER A 693 10.98 5.43 -3.01
N LEU A 694 10.63 5.89 -1.81
CA LEU A 694 10.12 5.02 -0.74
C LEU A 694 8.80 4.39 -1.16
N GLY A 695 8.68 3.09 -0.94
CA GLY A 695 7.50 2.32 -1.32
C GLY A 695 7.54 1.76 -2.72
N THR A 696 8.41 2.30 -3.58
CA THR A 696 8.61 1.84 -4.93
C THR A 696 9.98 1.19 -5.08
N ASP A 697 11.06 1.95 -4.89
CA ASP A 697 12.43 1.45 -5.01
C ASP A 697 13.00 0.92 -3.69
N ILE A 698 12.55 1.44 -2.57
CA ILE A 698 13.04 1.06 -1.23
C ILE A 698 11.87 0.77 -0.29
N HIS A 699 12.04 -0.26 0.52
CA HIS A 699 11.04 -0.77 1.47
C HIS A 699 11.71 -1.71 2.50
N THR A 700 10.98 -2.22 3.48
CA THR A 700 11.56 -3.05 4.56
C THR A 700 12.10 -4.41 4.09
N ASN A 701 11.75 -4.88 2.89
CA ASN A 701 12.34 -6.09 2.29
C ASN A 701 13.61 -5.82 1.47
N SER A 702 14.12 -4.58 1.45
CA SER A 702 15.42 -4.21 0.88
C SER A 702 16.26 -3.51 1.92
N ASN A 703 17.55 -3.79 1.94
CA ASN A 703 18.49 -3.13 2.85
C ASN A 703 19.27 -2.00 2.13
N PRO A 704 19.90 -1.07 2.86
CA PRO A 704 20.62 0.05 2.27
C PRO A 704 21.75 -0.35 1.31
N TYR A 705 22.38 -1.48 1.51
CA TYR A 705 23.47 -1.92 0.63
C TYR A 705 22.94 -2.40 -0.72
N GLU A 706 21.84 -3.16 -0.71
CA GLU A 706 21.15 -3.59 -1.93
C GLU A 706 20.58 -2.40 -2.72
N ALA A 707 20.09 -1.38 -2.01
CA ALA A 707 19.48 -0.18 -2.61
C ALA A 707 20.52 0.88 -3.09
N GLY A 708 21.82 0.66 -2.86
CA GLY A 708 22.85 1.65 -3.17
C GLY A 708 22.92 2.82 -2.18
N LEU A 709 22.28 2.69 -1.02
CA LEU A 709 22.24 3.70 0.05
C LEU A 709 23.17 3.38 1.23
N GLY A 710 24.13 2.48 1.04
CA GLY A 710 25.07 2.07 2.08
C GLY A 710 25.89 3.21 2.70
N PHE A 711 26.03 4.34 1.99
CA PHE A 711 26.69 5.55 2.50
C PHE A 711 25.96 6.19 3.68
N THR A 712 24.66 5.94 3.84
CA THR A 712 23.84 6.43 4.95
C THR A 712 24.05 5.62 6.23
N VAL A 713 24.70 4.45 6.17
CA VAL A 713 24.87 3.55 7.32
C VAL A 713 26.20 3.80 8.01
N LYS A 714 26.16 4.43 9.17
CA LYS A 714 27.35 4.76 9.97
C LYS A 714 27.51 3.79 11.15
N LEU A 715 27.97 2.57 10.87
CA LEU A 715 28.16 1.52 11.89
C LEU A 715 29.11 1.92 13.03
N LYS A 716 30.04 2.86 12.77
CA LYS A 716 31.06 3.32 13.74
C LYS A 716 30.66 4.57 14.52
N LYS A 717 29.43 5.11 14.34
CA LYS A 717 28.98 6.23 15.17
C LYS A 717 28.90 5.80 16.64
N GLU A 718 29.09 6.73 17.57
CA GLU A 718 29.14 6.49 19.01
C GLU A 718 27.86 5.82 19.55
N HIS A 719 26.71 6.31 19.08
CA HIS A 719 25.41 5.79 19.51
C HIS A 719 24.97 4.57 18.71
N ASP A 720 24.33 3.62 19.39
CA ASP A 720 23.63 2.52 18.74
C ASP A 720 22.35 2.98 18.07
N PHE A 721 21.94 2.24 17.04
CA PHE A 721 20.70 2.51 16.33
C PHE A 721 19.94 1.22 15.99
N ILE A 722 18.63 1.33 15.79
CA ILE A 722 17.77 0.20 15.46
C ILE A 722 18.23 -0.45 14.17
N GLY A 723 18.46 -1.78 14.19
CA GLY A 723 18.93 -2.56 13.06
C GLY A 723 20.45 -2.57 12.85
N LYS A 724 21.25 -1.94 13.73
CA LYS A 724 22.72 -1.86 13.60
C LYS A 724 23.38 -3.23 13.48
N GLU A 725 23.00 -4.20 14.34
CA GLU A 725 23.56 -5.55 14.32
C GLU A 725 23.25 -6.28 13.00
N ALA A 726 21.99 -6.20 12.56
CA ALA A 726 21.57 -6.79 11.29
C ALA A 726 22.32 -6.16 10.10
N LEU A 727 22.44 -4.83 10.08
CA LEU A 727 23.20 -4.12 9.03
C LEU A 727 24.70 -4.41 9.08
N ALA A 728 25.28 -4.57 10.26
CA ALA A 728 26.68 -4.96 10.40
C ALA A 728 26.94 -6.36 9.81
N LYS A 729 26.03 -7.31 10.04
CA LYS A 729 26.07 -8.65 9.45
C LYS A 729 25.89 -8.60 7.93
N LEU A 730 24.82 -7.93 7.46
CA LEU A 730 24.53 -7.80 6.03
C LEU A 730 25.67 -7.14 5.24
N LYS A 731 26.44 -6.25 5.86
CA LYS A 731 27.60 -5.63 5.23
C LYS A 731 28.73 -6.61 4.93
N GLN A 732 28.83 -7.68 5.71
CA GLN A 732 29.88 -8.72 5.56
C GLN A 732 29.45 -9.82 4.58
N GLU A 733 28.16 -9.94 4.32
CA GLU A 733 27.62 -10.95 3.41
C GLU A 733 27.64 -10.45 1.96
N PRO A 734 27.82 -11.35 0.97
CA PRO A 734 27.62 -11.00 -0.43
C PRO A 734 26.19 -10.52 -0.67
N LEU A 735 26.02 -9.47 -1.45
CA LEU A 735 24.70 -9.00 -1.83
C LEU A 735 23.95 -10.10 -2.59
N LYS A 736 22.75 -10.43 -2.13
CA LYS A 736 21.87 -11.38 -2.81
C LYS A 736 21.26 -10.77 -4.07
N GLN A 737 20.94 -9.48 -4.00
CA GLN A 737 20.35 -8.68 -5.06
C GLN A 737 20.87 -7.25 -5.01
N LYS A 738 20.67 -6.51 -6.09
CA LYS A 738 21.03 -5.09 -6.19
C LYS A 738 19.94 -4.35 -6.95
N LEU A 739 19.59 -3.16 -6.50
CA LEU A 739 18.78 -2.23 -7.28
C LEU A 739 19.63 -1.72 -8.44
N CYS A 740 19.23 -2.04 -9.65
CA CYS A 740 19.96 -1.71 -10.87
C CYS A 740 19.21 -0.69 -11.71
N CYS A 741 19.95 0.22 -12.31
CA CYS A 741 19.48 1.06 -13.41
C CYS A 741 19.55 0.26 -14.70
N MET A 742 18.48 0.31 -15.49
CA MET A 742 18.40 -0.28 -16.82
C MET A 742 17.87 0.74 -17.81
N VAL A 743 18.24 0.59 -19.06
CA VAL A 743 17.68 1.37 -20.16
C VAL A 743 17.02 0.44 -21.17
N MET A 744 15.88 0.87 -21.70
CA MET A 744 15.19 0.16 -22.77
C MET A 744 15.92 0.43 -24.09
N GLU A 745 16.15 -0.62 -24.85
CA GLU A 745 16.84 -0.50 -26.17
C GLU A 745 15.85 -0.21 -27.31
N ASP A 746 14.58 -0.55 -27.12
CA ASP A 746 13.50 -0.31 -28.10
C ASP A 746 12.82 1.04 -27.81
N SER A 747 12.84 1.96 -28.77
CA SER A 747 12.21 3.27 -28.65
C SER A 747 10.68 3.23 -28.59
N GLU A 748 10.05 2.15 -29.07
CA GLU A 748 8.59 1.94 -28.96
C GLU A 748 8.19 1.25 -27.66
N GLY A 749 9.17 0.79 -26.89
CA GLY A 749 8.94 0.09 -25.64
C GLY A 749 8.33 0.98 -24.58
N MET A 750 7.53 0.37 -23.67
CA MET A 750 6.89 1.06 -22.55
C MET A 750 7.03 0.22 -21.28
N ALA A 751 7.19 0.91 -20.16
CA ALA A 751 7.05 0.36 -18.82
C ALA A 751 6.51 1.43 -17.88
N LEU A 752 5.82 1.03 -16.85
CA LEU A 752 5.19 1.94 -15.87
C LEU A 752 5.42 1.52 -14.41
N GLY A 753 6.19 0.46 -14.21
CA GLY A 753 6.46 -0.16 -12.93
C GLY A 753 5.64 -1.44 -12.72
N LYS A 754 6.23 -2.36 -11.99
CA LYS A 754 5.70 -3.70 -11.66
C LYS A 754 5.77 -4.72 -12.81
N GLU A 755 6.32 -4.38 -13.97
CA GLU A 755 6.57 -5.36 -15.04
C GLU A 755 7.62 -6.38 -14.59
N PRO A 756 7.43 -7.68 -14.92
CA PRO A 756 8.45 -8.69 -14.63
C PRO A 756 9.68 -8.50 -15.52
N ILE A 757 10.83 -8.75 -14.95
CA ILE A 757 12.12 -8.76 -15.64
C ILE A 757 12.54 -10.21 -15.85
N TYR A 758 12.86 -10.58 -17.05
CA TYR A 758 13.23 -11.94 -17.45
C TYR A 758 14.66 -12.03 -17.93
N ASP A 759 15.29 -13.15 -17.61
CA ASP A 759 16.60 -13.52 -18.15
C ASP A 759 16.48 -14.15 -19.57
N GLU A 760 17.61 -14.47 -20.19
CA GLU A 760 17.69 -15.10 -21.50
C GLU A 760 16.98 -16.47 -21.59
N LYS A 761 16.68 -17.09 -20.45
CA LYS A 761 15.94 -18.36 -20.35
C LYS A 761 14.44 -18.13 -20.10
N SER A 762 13.97 -16.92 -20.27
CA SER A 762 12.58 -16.51 -19.96
C SER A 762 12.16 -16.78 -18.51
N LYS A 763 13.11 -16.81 -17.58
CA LYS A 763 12.81 -16.94 -16.16
C LYS A 763 12.65 -15.54 -15.54
N PRO A 764 11.59 -15.28 -14.75
CA PRO A 764 11.47 -14.04 -14.01
C PRO A 764 12.61 -13.94 -12.97
N VAL A 765 13.42 -12.90 -13.06
CA VAL A 765 14.56 -12.65 -12.16
C VAL A 765 14.37 -11.43 -11.28
N GLY A 766 13.33 -10.64 -11.55
CA GLY A 766 13.00 -9.44 -10.79
C GLY A 766 11.77 -8.75 -11.33
N TYR A 767 11.55 -7.52 -10.91
CA TYR A 767 10.48 -6.67 -11.44
C TYR A 767 10.91 -5.21 -11.45
N VAL A 768 10.31 -4.44 -12.34
CA VAL A 768 10.52 -2.99 -12.46
C VAL A 768 9.90 -2.29 -11.25
N THR A 769 10.70 -1.54 -10.51
CA THR A 769 10.24 -0.70 -9.39
C THR A 769 9.79 0.66 -9.88
N SER A 770 10.73 1.51 -10.29
CA SER A 770 10.46 2.82 -10.88
C SER A 770 10.84 2.84 -12.35
N THR A 771 10.09 3.60 -13.13
CA THR A 771 10.39 3.80 -14.55
C THR A 771 9.74 5.07 -15.08
N ASN A 772 10.41 5.76 -15.97
CA ASN A 772 9.89 6.87 -16.76
C ASN A 772 10.84 7.15 -17.93
N TYR A 773 10.39 8.00 -18.87
CA TYR A 773 11.29 8.52 -19.87
C TYR A 773 12.14 9.67 -19.29
N GLY A 774 13.46 9.57 -19.39
CA GLY A 774 14.41 10.62 -19.04
C GLY A 774 14.59 11.52 -20.26
N TYR A 775 13.83 12.61 -20.32
CA TYR A 775 13.75 13.46 -21.52
C TYR A 775 15.03 14.20 -21.84
N PHE A 776 15.86 14.51 -20.84
CA PHE A 776 17.13 15.18 -21.05
C PHE A 776 18.24 14.22 -21.49
N VAL A 777 18.24 12.98 -20.96
CA VAL A 777 19.20 11.95 -21.36
C VAL A 777 18.71 11.12 -22.55
N ASP A 778 17.48 11.37 -23.01
CA ASP A 778 16.82 10.73 -24.16
C ASP A 778 16.81 9.19 -24.08
N LYS A 779 16.35 8.66 -22.92
CA LYS A 779 16.28 7.21 -22.65
C LYS A 779 15.08 6.87 -21.79
N HIS A 780 14.46 5.70 -22.07
CA HIS A 780 13.50 5.12 -21.14
C HIS A 780 14.29 4.40 -20.02
N ILE A 781 14.17 4.91 -18.80
CA ILE A 781 14.91 4.50 -17.63
C ILE A 781 14.06 3.56 -16.78
N LEU A 782 14.63 2.47 -16.31
CA LEU A 782 13.98 1.52 -15.42
C LEU A 782 14.88 1.22 -14.22
N TYR A 783 14.29 1.09 -13.07
CA TYR A 783 14.94 0.53 -11.88
C TYR A 783 14.28 -0.79 -11.51
N GLY A 784 15.06 -1.72 -10.96
CA GLY A 784 14.55 -2.99 -10.48
C GLY A 784 15.61 -3.75 -9.70
N TYR A 785 15.15 -4.56 -8.73
CA TYR A 785 16.06 -5.46 -8.02
C TYR A 785 16.36 -6.68 -8.88
N LEU A 786 17.65 -6.90 -9.10
CA LEU A 786 18.17 -8.05 -9.82
C LEU A 786 19.05 -8.90 -8.90
N PRO A 787 19.03 -10.24 -9.02
CA PRO A 787 20.03 -11.08 -8.37
C PRO A 787 21.43 -10.61 -8.74
N SER A 788 22.40 -10.75 -7.84
CA SER A 788 23.78 -10.29 -8.08
C SER A 788 24.41 -10.89 -9.34
N SER A 789 23.99 -12.08 -9.76
CA SER A 789 24.40 -12.71 -11.02
C SER A 789 23.95 -11.97 -12.29
N HIS A 790 22.92 -11.13 -12.19
CA HIS A 790 22.34 -10.37 -13.31
C HIS A 790 22.53 -8.85 -13.17
N SER A 791 23.24 -8.39 -12.15
CA SER A 791 23.36 -6.96 -11.82
C SER A 791 24.57 -6.26 -12.47
N LYS A 792 25.36 -6.97 -13.30
CA LYS A 792 26.55 -6.42 -13.96
C LYS A 792 26.13 -5.49 -15.10
N GLU A 793 26.82 -4.37 -15.26
CA GLU A 793 26.68 -3.49 -16.41
C GLU A 793 26.79 -4.26 -17.74
N GLY A 794 25.93 -3.93 -18.69
CA GLY A 794 25.87 -4.59 -19.98
C GLY A 794 25.01 -5.85 -20.02
N THR A 795 24.53 -6.38 -18.87
CA THR A 795 23.62 -7.54 -18.84
C THR A 795 22.35 -7.23 -19.60
N LYS A 796 22.00 -8.11 -20.56
CA LYS A 796 20.78 -8.03 -21.37
C LYS A 796 19.67 -8.82 -20.68
N LEU A 797 18.51 -8.23 -20.62
CA LEU A 797 17.30 -8.76 -20.00
C LEU A 797 16.10 -8.34 -20.84
N GLU A 798 14.92 -8.83 -20.49
CA GLU A 798 13.67 -8.41 -21.10
C GLU A 798 12.65 -8.05 -20.04
N ILE A 799 11.78 -7.08 -20.33
CA ILE A 799 10.57 -6.83 -19.57
C ILE A 799 9.33 -7.25 -20.34
N ASP A 800 8.27 -7.61 -19.63
CA ASP A 800 6.98 -7.90 -20.26
C ASP A 800 5.99 -6.78 -20.00
N TYR A 801 5.55 -6.12 -21.05
CA TYR A 801 4.50 -5.12 -21.00
C TYR A 801 3.30 -5.59 -21.86
N PHE A 802 2.21 -5.97 -21.18
CA PHE A 802 0.98 -6.49 -21.80
C PHE A 802 1.21 -7.71 -22.73
N GLY A 803 2.08 -8.65 -22.31
CA GLY A 803 2.41 -9.86 -23.05
C GLY A 803 3.42 -9.68 -24.18
N LYS A 804 3.92 -8.46 -24.39
CA LYS A 804 5.02 -8.19 -25.34
C LYS A 804 6.33 -8.00 -24.60
N ARG A 805 7.39 -8.65 -25.06
CA ARG A 805 8.75 -8.54 -24.51
C ARG A 805 9.50 -7.39 -25.13
N TYR A 806 10.19 -6.62 -24.28
CA TYR A 806 11.03 -5.51 -24.70
C TYR A 806 12.43 -5.68 -24.12
N PRO A 807 13.49 -5.58 -24.95
CA PRO A 807 14.85 -5.71 -24.47
C PRO A 807 15.26 -4.52 -23.61
N VAL A 808 15.91 -4.82 -22.49
CA VAL A 808 16.50 -3.84 -21.59
C VAL A 808 17.93 -4.21 -21.24
N LYS A 809 18.76 -3.23 -20.92
CA LYS A 809 20.16 -3.42 -20.60
C LYS A 809 20.52 -2.74 -19.30
N VAL A 810 21.20 -3.45 -18.41
CA VAL A 810 21.76 -2.88 -17.18
C VAL A 810 22.83 -1.85 -17.51
N THR A 811 22.76 -0.69 -16.88
CA THR A 811 23.68 0.42 -17.09
C THR A 811 24.18 1.01 -15.77
N ASN A 812 25.24 1.78 -15.85
CA ASN A 812 25.72 2.55 -14.69
C ASN A 812 24.74 3.68 -14.33
N GLU A 813 24.74 4.07 -13.08
CA GLU A 813 23.96 5.16 -12.54
C GLU A 813 24.82 6.16 -11.75
N PRO A 814 24.40 7.42 -11.66
CA PRO A 814 23.27 8.02 -12.37
C PRO A 814 23.58 8.27 -13.85
N LEU A 815 22.54 8.34 -14.68
CA LEU A 815 22.67 8.69 -16.10
C LEU A 815 22.98 10.18 -16.31
N LEU A 816 22.54 11.02 -15.38
CA LEU A 816 22.76 12.46 -15.38
C LEU A 816 23.75 12.88 -14.31
N ASP A 817 24.77 13.64 -14.70
CA ASP A 817 25.69 14.37 -13.80
C ASP A 817 26.22 13.49 -12.61
N PRO A 818 26.95 12.41 -12.91
CA PRO A 818 27.49 11.53 -11.86
C PRO A 818 28.42 12.24 -10.88
N GLU A 819 29.05 13.34 -11.29
CA GLU A 819 29.97 14.13 -10.46
C GLU A 819 29.27 15.21 -9.62
N MET A 820 27.92 15.31 -9.70
CA MET A 820 27.12 16.29 -8.97
C MET A 820 27.49 17.77 -9.25
N LYS A 821 27.98 18.06 -10.44
CA LYS A 821 28.39 19.42 -10.84
C LYS A 821 27.19 20.37 -10.86
N ARG A 822 26.05 19.93 -11.42
CA ARG A 822 24.82 20.73 -11.53
C ARG A 822 24.24 21.16 -10.19
N LEU A 823 24.46 20.38 -9.14
CA LEU A 823 24.00 20.64 -7.76
C LEU A 823 24.90 21.63 -7.01
N LYS A 824 26.17 21.69 -7.39
CA LYS A 824 27.22 22.41 -6.65
C LYS A 824 27.67 23.73 -7.30
N ILE A 825 27.05 24.09 -8.40
CA ILE A 825 27.34 25.35 -9.12
C ILE A 825 27.05 26.54 -8.21
#